data_88826a5366c90375d5874dcccd9023fa
#
_entry.id   88826a5366c90375d5874dcccd9023fa
#
_cell.length_a   1.000
_cell.length_b   1.000
_cell.length_c   1.000
_cell.angle_alpha   90.00
_cell.angle_beta   90.00
_cell.angle_gamma   90.00
#
_symmetry.space_group_name_H-M   'P 1'
#
loop_
_entity.id
_entity.type
_entity.pdbx_description
1 polymer ?
#
loop_
_entity_poly.entity_id
_entity_poly.type
_entity_poly.pdbx_seq_one_letter_code
_entity_poly.pdbx_strand_id
1 'polypeptide(L)'
;MKHIGIMALLLLMTAGAGEATAQMKTDTTKVKSDSITWSKELDGVMIKAQKQLVKQEIDRIGYDVQADEESKTQTVMDMLRKVPMVTVDGQDNILVKGNSSYKIYKNGHYDPSLSKNAKETFKSMPASMVKRIEVVTDPGAREDAEGVDAILNIVMVDGSKMQGMTGVISATYNSLNHPNFYGSLTGQIGKLLTSVEYGYGGMSSRETENSTYTDRTYLDTGNRMLSQSEGTNPGSIHYADINASYDIDSLNLLSASFGGYFYKLNVQGDSRTSLNNSSSDILYRFNNHYWMPGYSHHSWNGRLDYEHKTRRKGERLTLSYMLALTRQHSDQENTYTEIVNAPFKYTGSLQTERERFTEHTFQADWLRPLGKGHQLEIGTKYIDRNNNSHNTQDFYGINLLTNDEFRHTTRVLAAYADYIYNHEKWSARAGLRYEHSYMQGEYPDGKGNAYDKHLNDWVPQASLKYQMTDAQSLKLSYTTSINRPGISYLNPAVVTSPMVVQQGNPNLVSSRTQRISLIYSYILPHLTLQIAPAYNFSSGGISSIQTAKNDIRYNTYDNILRYRRFSIEQYVQWKPFDGTTFVINNNLRYEHNENPNLGYRTFGWSDFLYANLSQKLPWKLLFYAVTYGKVGHSPSGIYYMQNSYYGYYFSLQRSFLKDDRLTVRIAANAPFNKYWTSEAETVNGDYRDYQKSWNRARSFSLSVTWRFGSLKANVKKTEHSIENDDVVGGITKK
;
A
#
# COMPACT_ATOMS: atom_id res chain seq x y z
N MET A 1 -10.69 -30.91 3.91
CA MET A 1 -11.16 -31.19 5.29
C MET A 1 -10.16 -30.85 6.41
N LYS A 2 -8.86 -30.68 6.16
CA LYS A 2 -7.88 -30.30 7.22
C LYS A 2 -7.87 -28.79 7.57
N HIS A 3 -8.50 -27.93 6.80
CA HIS A 3 -8.50 -26.48 7.01
C HIS A 3 -9.75 -25.94 7.75
N ILE A 4 -10.76 -26.76 7.95
CA ILE A 4 -11.99 -26.38 8.68
C ILE A 4 -11.78 -26.37 10.20
N GLY A 5 -10.80 -27.14 10.70
CA GLY A 5 -10.50 -27.24 12.13
C GLY A 5 -9.93 -25.96 12.78
N ILE A 6 -9.22 -25.13 12.02
CA ILE A 6 -8.61 -23.90 12.54
C ILE A 6 -9.66 -22.77 12.61
N MET A 7 -10.61 -22.72 11.68
CA MET A 7 -11.73 -21.77 11.73
C MET A 7 -12.71 -22.05 12.86
N ALA A 8 -12.93 -23.33 13.18
CA ALA A 8 -13.83 -23.73 14.28
C ALA A 8 -13.24 -23.37 15.66
N LEU A 9 -11.92 -23.38 15.82
CA LEU A 9 -11.26 -23.00 17.08
C LEU A 9 -11.31 -21.49 17.34
N LEU A 10 -11.33 -20.66 16.31
CA LEU A 10 -11.46 -19.20 16.41
C LEU A 10 -12.91 -18.75 16.67
N LEU A 11 -13.90 -19.46 16.15
CA LEU A 11 -15.33 -19.19 16.40
C LEU A 11 -15.76 -19.59 17.82
N LEU A 12 -15.13 -20.58 18.44
CA LEU A 12 -15.37 -20.99 19.83
C LEU A 12 -14.81 -20.01 20.86
N MET A 13 -13.84 -19.18 20.51
CA MET A 13 -13.33 -18.13 21.41
C MET A 13 -14.22 -16.87 21.46
N THR A 14 -15.12 -16.66 20.51
CA THR A 14 -16.03 -15.52 20.50
C THR A 14 -17.37 -15.77 21.20
N ALA A 15 -17.70 -17.02 21.50
CA ALA A 15 -18.97 -17.40 22.16
C ALA A 15 -18.87 -17.48 23.69
N GLY A 16 -17.71 -17.26 24.31
CA GLY A 16 -17.45 -17.46 25.74
C GLY A 16 -17.44 -16.21 26.63
N ALA A 17 -17.88 -15.04 26.15
CA ALA A 17 -18.00 -13.86 27.00
C ALA A 17 -19.37 -13.82 27.72
N GLY A 18 -19.60 -14.80 28.56
CA GLY A 18 -20.72 -14.79 29.51
C GLY A 18 -20.38 -13.87 30.71
N GLU A 19 -21.34 -13.07 31.10
CA GLU A 19 -21.32 -12.10 32.20
C GLU A 19 -20.87 -12.75 33.52
N ALA A 20 -19.72 -12.35 34.03
CA ALA A 20 -19.35 -12.58 35.42
C ALA A 20 -19.70 -11.31 36.24
N THR A 21 -20.92 -11.24 36.72
CA THR A 21 -21.32 -10.29 37.77
C THR A 21 -20.76 -10.78 39.11
N ALA A 22 -19.69 -10.16 39.56
CA ALA A 22 -19.20 -10.33 40.93
C ALA A 22 -20.07 -9.51 41.87
N GLN A 23 -20.95 -10.17 42.65
CA GLN A 23 -21.60 -9.57 43.83
C GLN A 23 -20.58 -9.42 44.95
N MET A 24 -20.23 -8.21 45.30
CA MET A 24 -19.54 -7.87 46.54
C MET A 24 -20.54 -7.93 47.70
N LYS A 25 -20.41 -8.93 48.56
CA LYS A 25 -21.06 -8.93 49.88
C LYS A 25 -20.33 -7.97 50.82
N THR A 26 -21.02 -6.95 51.26
CA THR A 26 -20.61 -6.08 52.38
C THR A 26 -20.90 -6.78 53.70
N ASP A 27 -19.84 -7.19 54.38
CA ASP A 27 -19.93 -7.58 55.81
C ASP A 27 -19.68 -6.37 56.69
N THR A 28 -20.72 -5.93 57.40
CA THR A 28 -20.64 -4.88 58.43
C THR A 28 -20.36 -5.52 59.77
N THR A 29 -19.12 -5.46 60.24
CA THR A 29 -18.78 -5.68 61.65
C THR A 29 -18.41 -4.37 62.30
N LYS A 30 -19.25 -3.97 63.28
CA LYS A 30 -19.00 -2.87 64.22
C LYS A 30 -17.83 -3.21 65.13
N VAL A 31 -16.79 -2.38 65.15
CA VAL A 31 -15.77 -2.38 66.20
C VAL A 31 -15.80 -1.01 66.88
N LYS A 32 -15.80 -1.08 68.20
CA LYS A 32 -15.85 0.07 69.15
C LYS A 32 -14.59 0.93 69.04
N SER A 33 -14.81 2.22 69.29
CA SER A 33 -13.83 3.25 69.39
C SER A 33 -12.88 3.07 70.54
N ASP A 34 -11.57 3.21 70.31
CA ASP A 34 -10.63 3.79 71.28
C ASP A 34 -9.80 4.83 70.53
N SER A 35 -9.81 6.02 71.11
CA SER A 35 -9.21 7.24 70.60
C SER A 35 -7.68 7.21 70.74
N ILE A 36 -6.96 7.25 69.66
CA ILE A 36 -5.59 7.77 69.61
C ILE A 36 -5.51 8.76 68.45
N THR A 37 -5.41 10.03 68.80
CA THR A 37 -5.17 11.15 67.88
C THR A 37 -3.76 11.09 67.34
N TRP A 38 -3.63 10.71 66.07
CA TRP A 38 -2.50 11.05 65.22
C TRP A 38 -3.04 11.76 63.99
N SER A 39 -2.91 13.10 63.99
CA SER A 39 -3.12 13.89 62.77
C SER A 39 -1.96 13.66 61.81
N LYS A 40 -2.11 12.73 60.90
CA LYS A 40 -1.36 12.69 59.65
C LYS A 40 -2.22 13.39 58.61
N GLU A 41 -1.80 14.55 58.14
CA GLU A 41 -2.33 15.14 56.93
C GLU A 41 -2.16 14.12 55.81
N LEU A 42 -3.25 13.57 55.33
CA LEU A 42 -3.31 12.81 54.11
C LEU A 42 -3.14 13.83 52.98
N ASP A 43 -1.97 13.81 52.31
CA ASP A 43 -1.80 14.46 51.03
C ASP A 43 -2.97 14.04 50.14
N GLY A 44 -3.74 15.02 49.69
CA GLY A 44 -4.90 14.78 48.85
C GLY A 44 -4.50 14.00 47.63
N VAL A 45 -5.03 12.80 47.46
CA VAL A 45 -4.92 12.03 46.22
C VAL A 45 -5.62 12.86 45.14
N MET A 46 -4.84 13.64 44.39
CA MET A 46 -5.34 14.24 43.15
C MET A 46 -5.60 13.10 42.17
N ILE A 47 -6.85 12.69 42.04
CA ILE A 47 -7.29 11.85 40.94
C ILE A 47 -7.17 12.72 39.66
N LYS A 48 -6.01 12.72 39.03
CA LYS A 48 -5.91 13.23 37.65
C LYS A 48 -6.77 12.34 36.80
N ALA A 49 -7.89 12.86 36.30
CA ALA A 49 -8.67 12.20 35.28
C ALA A 49 -7.72 11.81 34.13
N GLN A 50 -7.60 10.51 33.84
CA GLN A 50 -6.71 10.02 32.83
C GLN A 50 -7.21 10.57 31.47
N LYS A 51 -6.40 11.41 30.85
CA LYS A 51 -6.77 12.04 29.57
C LYS A 51 -6.99 10.95 28.52
N GLN A 52 -8.10 11.04 27.79
CA GLN A 52 -8.43 10.09 26.75
C GLN A 52 -7.35 10.11 25.65
N LEU A 53 -6.66 8.97 25.45
CA LEU A 53 -5.57 8.84 24.49
C LEU A 53 -6.04 8.79 23.03
N VAL A 54 -7.27 8.32 22.80
CA VAL A 54 -7.81 8.11 21.46
C VAL A 54 -9.01 9.02 21.23
N LYS A 55 -8.99 9.78 20.14
CA LYS A 55 -10.11 10.61 19.70
C LYS A 55 -10.56 10.17 18.31
N GLN A 56 -11.86 9.94 18.16
CA GLN A 56 -12.47 9.62 16.88
C GLN A 56 -13.07 10.87 16.24
N GLU A 57 -12.58 11.27 15.10
CA GLU A 57 -13.17 12.32 14.25
C GLU A 57 -13.93 11.68 13.07
N ILE A 58 -14.59 12.49 12.23
CA ILE A 58 -15.40 11.95 11.14
C ILE A 58 -14.55 11.25 10.07
N ASP A 59 -13.38 11.79 9.81
CA ASP A 59 -12.46 11.37 8.76
C ASP A 59 -11.25 10.57 9.29
N ARG A 60 -10.99 10.63 10.60
CA ARG A 60 -9.77 10.07 11.22
C ARG A 60 -9.96 9.56 12.64
N ILE A 61 -9.01 8.75 13.05
CA ILE A 61 -8.81 8.34 14.45
C ILE A 61 -7.46 8.91 14.88
N GLY A 62 -7.45 9.77 15.90
CA GLY A 62 -6.25 10.38 16.44
C GLY A 62 -5.82 9.72 17.75
N TYR A 63 -4.52 9.43 17.89
CA TYR A 63 -3.89 8.98 19.13
C TYR A 63 -3.04 10.11 19.70
N ASP A 64 -3.38 10.63 20.89
CA ASP A 64 -2.64 11.71 21.57
C ASP A 64 -1.36 11.16 22.19
N VAL A 65 -0.25 11.30 21.47
CA VAL A 65 1.07 10.80 21.88
C VAL A 65 1.58 11.56 23.11
N GLN A 66 1.28 12.86 23.22
CA GLN A 66 1.74 13.68 24.35
C GLN A 66 1.01 13.35 25.66
N ALA A 67 -0.18 12.79 25.58
CA ALA A 67 -0.93 12.32 26.75
C ALA A 67 -0.48 10.93 27.22
N ASP A 68 0.26 10.19 26.41
CA ASP A 68 0.87 8.91 26.79
C ASP A 68 2.22 9.14 27.48
N GLU A 69 2.34 8.74 28.73
CA GLU A 69 3.55 8.95 29.52
C GLU A 69 4.78 8.22 28.95
N GLU A 70 4.58 7.09 28.26
CA GLU A 70 5.66 6.34 27.60
C GLU A 70 6.27 7.10 26.42
N SER A 71 5.57 8.08 25.86
CA SER A 71 6.06 8.90 24.74
C SER A 71 7.37 9.65 25.05
N LYS A 72 7.66 9.87 26.32
CA LYS A 72 8.88 10.55 26.76
C LYS A 72 10.16 9.74 26.53
N THR A 73 10.03 8.41 26.48
CA THR A 73 11.17 7.47 26.39
C THR A 73 11.12 6.57 25.18
N GLN A 74 9.98 6.50 24.50
CA GLN A 74 9.72 5.61 23.38
C GLN A 74 9.92 6.31 22.03
N THR A 75 9.93 5.51 20.96
CA THR A 75 10.00 5.98 19.58
C THR A 75 8.59 6.11 18.97
N VAL A 76 8.49 6.77 17.82
CA VAL A 76 7.23 6.82 17.06
C VAL A 76 6.78 5.41 16.66
N MET A 77 7.71 4.51 16.33
CA MET A 77 7.40 3.11 16.03
C MET A 77 6.72 2.41 17.22
N ASP A 78 7.17 2.69 18.44
CA ASP A 78 6.57 2.10 19.64
C ASP A 78 5.17 2.67 19.91
N MET A 79 4.97 3.97 19.64
CA MET A 79 3.64 4.58 19.70
C MET A 79 2.69 4.02 18.65
N LEU A 80 3.16 3.77 17.42
CA LEU A 80 2.35 3.18 16.35
C LEU A 80 1.76 1.82 16.76
N ARG A 81 2.45 1.04 17.58
CA ARG A 81 1.90 -0.22 18.14
C ARG A 81 0.70 -0.03 19.06
N LYS A 82 0.49 1.19 19.54
CA LYS A 82 -0.63 1.57 20.42
C LYS A 82 -1.76 2.24 19.64
N VAL A 83 -1.49 2.74 18.44
CA VAL A 83 -2.47 3.45 17.62
C VAL A 83 -3.54 2.47 17.12
N PRO A 84 -4.84 2.76 17.31
CA PRO A 84 -5.90 1.94 16.72
C PRO A 84 -5.77 1.85 15.20
N MET A 85 -6.06 0.69 14.64
CA MET A 85 -5.97 0.38 13.21
C MET A 85 -4.56 0.39 12.61
N VAL A 86 -3.52 0.62 13.39
CA VAL A 86 -2.14 0.47 12.97
C VAL A 86 -1.58 -0.82 13.56
N THR A 87 -1.00 -1.63 12.72
CA THR A 87 -0.31 -2.85 13.11
C THR A 87 1.15 -2.71 12.72
N VAL A 88 2.03 -2.97 13.67
CA VAL A 88 3.46 -3.12 13.41
C VAL A 88 3.80 -4.58 13.53
N ASP A 89 4.17 -5.19 12.42
CA ASP A 89 4.49 -6.61 12.37
C ASP A 89 5.86 -6.91 12.99
N GLY A 90 6.23 -8.20 13.06
CA GLY A 90 7.51 -8.62 13.65
C GLY A 90 8.73 -8.27 12.81
N GLN A 91 8.55 -7.83 11.57
CA GLN A 91 9.61 -7.24 10.75
C GLN A 91 9.61 -5.71 10.86
N ASP A 92 8.79 -5.14 11.75
CA ASP A 92 8.52 -3.73 11.92
C ASP A 92 7.89 -3.06 10.67
N ASN A 93 7.24 -3.83 9.80
CA ASN A 93 6.44 -3.23 8.75
C ASN A 93 5.16 -2.68 9.36
N ILE A 94 4.76 -1.52 8.88
CA ILE A 94 3.56 -0.84 9.34
C ILE A 94 2.43 -1.21 8.40
N LEU A 95 1.33 -1.67 8.98
CA LEU A 95 0.08 -1.94 8.25
C LEU A 95 -1.00 -1.02 8.80
N VAL A 96 -1.73 -0.37 7.93
CA VAL A 96 -2.88 0.46 8.30
C VAL A 96 -4.14 -0.26 7.85
N LYS A 97 -5.04 -0.58 8.79
CA LYS A 97 -6.19 -1.46 8.57
C LYS A 97 -5.81 -2.83 7.97
N GLY A 98 -4.60 -3.33 8.30
CA GLY A 98 -4.06 -4.57 7.73
C GLY A 98 -3.58 -4.46 6.30
N ASN A 99 -3.54 -3.26 5.74
CA ASN A 99 -3.11 -3.00 4.38
C ASN A 99 -1.72 -2.35 4.38
N SER A 100 -0.83 -2.82 3.51
CA SER A 100 0.47 -2.20 3.29
C SER A 100 0.40 -1.02 2.30
N SER A 101 -0.74 -0.85 1.62
CA SER A 101 -0.99 0.26 0.71
C SER A 101 -1.62 1.42 1.47
N TYR A 102 -0.79 2.31 1.98
CA TYR A 102 -1.20 3.55 2.65
C TYR A 102 -0.17 4.64 2.37
N LYS A 103 -0.59 5.90 2.56
CA LYS A 103 0.30 7.06 2.48
C LYS A 103 0.69 7.52 3.87
N ILE A 104 1.91 8.06 4.01
CA ILE A 104 2.35 8.69 5.25
C ILE A 104 2.40 10.19 5.05
N TYR A 105 1.66 10.88 5.90
CA TYR A 105 1.67 12.33 5.99
C TYR A 105 2.39 12.77 7.25
N LYS A 106 3.02 13.91 7.16
CA LYS A 106 3.61 14.61 8.30
C LYS A 106 3.01 16.01 8.38
N ASN A 107 2.27 16.30 9.46
CA ASN A 107 1.47 17.50 9.64
C ASN A 107 0.43 17.73 8.52
N GLY A 108 -0.20 16.67 8.01
CA GLY A 108 -1.20 16.75 6.94
C GLY A 108 -0.63 16.81 5.54
N HIS A 109 0.68 16.61 5.36
CA HIS A 109 1.35 16.59 4.06
C HIS A 109 1.93 15.22 3.78
N TYR A 110 1.80 14.79 2.54
CA TYR A 110 2.53 13.62 2.08
C TYR A 110 4.04 13.81 2.29
N ASP A 111 4.64 12.85 2.93
CA ASP A 111 6.09 12.81 3.12
C ASP A 111 6.65 11.59 2.37
N PRO A 112 7.30 11.80 1.19
CA PRO A 112 7.83 10.71 0.39
C PRO A 112 8.90 9.90 1.12
N SER A 113 9.71 10.56 1.94
CA SER A 113 10.76 9.91 2.72
C SER A 113 10.17 8.97 3.76
N LEU A 114 9.16 9.44 4.49
CA LEU A 114 8.43 8.60 5.44
C LEU A 114 7.68 7.47 4.74
N SER A 115 7.08 7.73 3.58
CA SER A 115 6.31 6.71 2.86
C SER A 115 7.19 5.60 2.29
N LYS A 116 8.42 5.91 1.88
CA LYS A 116 9.39 4.91 1.38
C LYS A 116 10.10 4.15 2.51
N ASN A 117 10.35 4.81 3.65
CA ASN A 117 11.19 4.31 4.74
C ASN A 117 10.58 4.52 6.13
N ALA A 118 9.27 4.41 6.24
CA ALA A 118 8.52 4.57 7.48
C ALA A 118 9.13 3.82 8.65
N LYS A 119 9.49 2.58 8.42
CA LYS A 119 10.04 1.66 9.41
C LYS A 119 11.26 2.22 10.11
N GLU A 120 12.30 2.56 9.36
CA GLU A 120 13.57 2.97 9.98
C GLU A 120 13.50 4.39 10.52
N THR A 121 12.75 5.27 9.85
CA THR A 121 12.53 6.63 10.31
C THR A 121 11.75 6.65 11.63
N PHE A 122 10.66 5.90 11.76
CA PHE A 122 9.87 5.89 12.99
C PHE A 122 10.56 5.18 14.16
N LYS A 123 11.47 4.27 13.91
CA LYS A 123 12.36 3.70 14.93
C LYS A 123 13.35 4.72 15.49
N SER A 124 13.76 5.68 14.67
CA SER A 124 14.71 6.72 15.08
C SER A 124 14.04 7.95 15.65
N MET A 125 12.79 8.19 15.30
CA MET A 125 12.06 9.38 15.70
C MET A 125 11.56 9.25 17.13
N PRO A 126 12.01 10.13 18.07
CA PRO A 126 11.48 10.14 19.43
C PRO A 126 9.98 10.47 19.42
N ALA A 127 9.19 9.70 20.18
CA ALA A 127 7.75 9.94 20.28
C ALA A 127 7.41 11.29 20.91
N SER A 128 8.29 11.82 21.76
CA SER A 128 8.14 13.16 22.36
C SER A 128 8.06 14.30 21.34
N MET A 129 8.50 14.07 20.10
CA MET A 129 8.39 15.02 18.99
C MET A 129 7.01 15.02 18.32
N VAL A 130 6.21 14.00 18.58
CA VAL A 130 4.90 13.81 17.96
C VAL A 130 3.81 14.25 18.92
N LYS A 131 2.89 15.08 18.45
CA LYS A 131 1.70 15.51 19.19
C LYS A 131 0.63 14.43 19.19
N ARG A 132 0.33 13.94 18.01
CA ARG A 132 -0.63 12.86 17.80
C ARG A 132 -0.33 12.10 16.52
N ILE A 133 -0.77 10.88 16.45
CA ILE A 133 -0.76 10.05 15.25
C ILE A 133 -2.20 9.86 14.81
N GLU A 134 -2.49 10.15 13.55
CA GLU A 134 -3.84 10.07 12.99
C GLU A 134 -3.90 9.01 11.91
N VAL A 135 -4.90 8.13 11.98
CA VAL A 135 -5.29 7.24 10.89
C VAL A 135 -6.47 7.87 10.17
N VAL A 136 -6.22 8.46 8.99
CA VAL A 136 -7.27 9.05 8.17
C VAL A 136 -7.94 7.93 7.37
N THR A 137 -9.21 7.70 7.65
CA THR A 137 -10.02 6.61 7.06
C THR A 137 -10.94 7.09 5.95
N ASP A 138 -11.01 8.42 5.77
CA ASP A 138 -11.86 9.10 4.80
C ASP A 138 -11.12 10.36 4.30
N PRO A 139 -10.23 10.18 3.30
CA PRO A 139 -9.26 11.23 2.93
C PRO A 139 -9.85 12.51 2.38
N GLY A 140 -11.06 12.49 1.80
CA GLY A 140 -11.73 13.70 1.31
C GLY A 140 -11.44 14.04 -0.15
N ALA A 141 -12.14 15.07 -0.66
CA ALA A 141 -12.12 15.47 -2.07
C ALA A 141 -10.79 16.06 -2.54
N ARG A 142 -9.91 16.45 -1.62
CA ARG A 142 -8.56 16.93 -1.90
C ARG A 142 -7.65 15.84 -2.48
N GLU A 143 -7.82 14.61 -2.01
CA GLU A 143 -7.05 13.48 -2.50
C GLU A 143 -7.43 13.13 -3.93
N ASP A 144 -6.52 12.49 -4.65
CA ASP A 144 -6.75 12.12 -6.05
C ASP A 144 -7.96 11.18 -6.19
N ALA A 145 -8.68 11.34 -7.28
CA ALA A 145 -9.92 10.61 -7.54
C ALA A 145 -9.70 9.09 -7.70
N GLU A 146 -8.47 8.65 -7.94
CA GLU A 146 -8.09 7.24 -7.98
C GLU A 146 -8.10 6.57 -6.59
N GLY A 147 -8.18 7.39 -5.53
CA GLY A 147 -8.42 6.97 -4.15
C GLY A 147 -7.17 6.50 -3.42
N VAL A 148 -7.27 6.51 -2.09
CA VAL A 148 -6.27 5.96 -1.15
C VAL A 148 -7.01 5.13 -0.13
N ASP A 149 -6.49 3.96 0.21
CA ASP A 149 -7.13 3.09 1.20
C ASP A 149 -7.07 3.66 2.62
N ALA A 150 -5.95 4.30 2.98
CA ALA A 150 -5.74 4.97 4.25
C ALA A 150 -4.55 5.93 4.22
N ILE A 151 -4.56 6.94 5.12
CA ILE A 151 -3.44 7.83 5.36
C ILE A 151 -3.04 7.73 6.83
N LEU A 152 -1.73 7.57 7.09
CA LEU A 152 -1.13 7.66 8.41
C LEU A 152 -0.49 9.05 8.55
N ASN A 153 -1.13 9.94 9.32
CA ASN A 153 -0.64 11.30 9.51
C ASN A 153 0.06 11.46 10.86
N ILE A 154 1.33 11.82 10.83
CA ILE A 154 2.16 12.10 12.00
C ILE A 154 2.12 13.60 12.28
N VAL A 155 1.34 14.01 13.25
CA VAL A 155 1.23 15.42 13.64
C VAL A 155 2.31 15.74 14.67
N MET A 156 3.21 16.63 14.32
CA MET A 156 4.31 17.03 15.20
C MET A 156 3.84 18.02 16.27
N VAL A 157 4.59 18.14 17.36
CA VAL A 157 4.31 19.14 18.43
C VAL A 157 4.65 20.55 17.92
N ASP A 158 3.82 21.54 18.20
CA ASP A 158 4.00 22.92 17.75
C ASP A 158 5.08 23.67 18.56
N GLY A 159 5.93 24.42 17.89
CA GLY A 159 6.47 25.69 18.41
C GLY A 159 7.70 25.67 19.29
N SER A 160 8.50 24.61 19.40
CA SER A 160 9.79 24.71 20.09
C SER A 160 10.97 24.61 19.14
N LYS A 161 12.02 25.39 19.40
CA LYS A 161 13.26 25.36 18.63
C LYS A 161 13.96 24.02 18.83
N MET A 162 14.07 23.22 17.78
CA MET A 162 14.93 22.05 17.81
C MET A 162 16.39 22.49 17.94
N GLN A 163 17.15 21.75 18.70
CA GLN A 163 18.61 21.85 18.71
C GLN A 163 19.19 20.45 18.71
N GLY A 164 20.16 20.21 17.88
CA GLY A 164 20.84 18.94 17.85
C GLY A 164 20.69 18.17 16.54
N MET A 165 21.16 16.96 16.57
CA MET A 165 21.22 16.05 15.44
C MET A 165 20.89 14.63 15.92
N THR A 166 20.12 13.90 15.15
CA THR A 166 19.87 12.47 15.38
C THR A 166 20.09 11.69 14.10
N GLY A 167 20.58 10.47 14.24
CA GLY A 167 20.77 9.60 13.11
C GLY A 167 20.55 8.14 13.45
N VAL A 168 20.38 7.34 12.40
CA VAL A 168 20.22 5.89 12.45
C VAL A 168 21.09 5.25 11.40
N ILE A 169 21.72 4.16 11.78
CA ILE A 169 22.37 3.22 10.87
C ILE A 169 21.80 1.84 11.15
N SER A 170 21.35 1.16 10.11
CA SER A 170 20.81 -0.20 10.20
C SER A 170 21.43 -1.08 9.12
N ALA A 171 21.82 -2.26 9.50
CA ALA A 171 22.31 -3.30 8.59
C ALA A 171 21.54 -4.59 8.85
N THR A 172 21.07 -5.21 7.77
CA THR A 172 20.40 -6.51 7.81
C THR A 172 21.04 -7.44 6.79
N TYR A 173 21.21 -8.69 7.17
CA TYR A 173 21.67 -9.74 6.28
C TYR A 173 20.82 -10.98 6.45
N ASN A 174 20.39 -11.60 5.37
CA ASN A 174 19.63 -12.84 5.42
C ASN A 174 20.40 -14.06 4.86
N SER A 175 19.95 -15.25 5.23
CA SER A 175 20.55 -16.53 4.83
C SER A 175 20.49 -16.83 3.33
N LEU A 176 19.79 -16.03 2.56
CA LEU A 176 19.69 -16.11 1.09
C LEU A 176 20.61 -15.11 0.39
N ASN A 177 21.59 -14.54 1.11
CA ASN A 177 22.55 -13.56 0.60
C ASN A 177 21.90 -12.24 0.16
N HIS A 178 21.05 -11.70 1.04
CA HIS A 178 20.41 -10.39 0.85
C HIS A 178 20.98 -9.39 1.87
N PRO A 179 21.95 -8.56 1.48
CA PRO A 179 22.39 -7.44 2.28
C PRO A 179 21.39 -6.28 2.16
N ASN A 180 21.10 -5.63 3.29
CA ASN A 180 20.32 -4.40 3.32
C ASN A 180 21.02 -3.42 4.25
N PHE A 181 21.17 -2.17 3.81
CA PHE A 181 21.76 -1.09 4.57
C PHE A 181 20.84 0.12 4.53
N TYR A 182 20.70 0.81 5.65
CA TYR A 182 19.96 2.07 5.76
C TYR A 182 20.73 3.04 6.66
N GLY A 183 20.78 4.31 6.25
CA GLY A 183 21.31 5.42 7.05
C GLY A 183 20.43 6.64 6.94
N SER A 184 20.18 7.32 8.06
CA SER A 184 19.51 8.61 8.07
C SER A 184 20.15 9.56 9.06
N LEU A 185 20.08 10.85 8.73
CA LEU A 185 20.58 11.95 9.56
C LEU A 185 19.59 13.10 9.50
N THR A 186 19.13 13.57 10.65
CA THR A 186 18.24 14.73 10.75
C THR A 186 18.86 15.73 11.71
N GLY A 187 18.95 16.99 11.28
CA GLY A 187 19.52 18.07 12.09
C GLY A 187 18.80 19.39 11.88
N GLN A 188 18.88 20.26 12.89
CA GLN A 188 18.38 21.62 12.80
C GLN A 188 19.49 22.65 13.01
N ILE A 189 19.53 23.64 12.09
CA ILE A 189 20.44 24.78 12.12
C ILE A 189 19.58 26.04 12.08
N GLY A 190 19.40 26.70 13.22
CA GLY A 190 18.55 27.88 13.32
C GLY A 190 17.08 27.58 12.96
N LYS A 191 16.58 28.21 11.89
CA LYS A 191 15.22 28.04 11.36
C LYS A 191 15.12 26.92 10.31
N LEU A 192 16.24 26.33 9.91
CA LEU A 192 16.31 25.27 8.90
C LEU A 192 16.36 23.90 9.57
N LEU A 193 15.35 23.06 9.32
CA LEU A 193 15.40 21.62 9.55
C LEU A 193 15.80 20.92 8.26
N THR A 194 16.73 20.00 8.33
CA THR A 194 17.10 19.16 7.19
C THR A 194 17.22 17.71 7.59
N SER A 195 16.86 16.80 6.68
CA SER A 195 17.12 15.37 6.82
C SER A 195 17.67 14.81 5.52
N VAL A 196 18.60 13.87 5.65
CA VAL A 196 19.18 13.12 4.54
C VAL A 196 19.01 11.64 4.86
N GLU A 197 18.63 10.87 3.85
CA GLU A 197 18.43 9.43 3.95
C GLU A 197 19.07 8.71 2.77
N TYR A 198 19.59 7.53 3.04
CA TYR A 198 20.08 6.62 2.01
C TYR A 198 19.80 5.18 2.39
N GLY A 199 19.34 4.40 1.43
CA GLY A 199 19.15 2.97 1.60
C GLY A 199 19.64 2.17 0.40
N TYR A 200 20.11 0.97 0.71
CA TYR A 200 20.58 -0.04 -0.23
C TYR A 200 19.97 -1.38 0.09
N GLY A 201 19.47 -2.10 -0.91
CA GLY A 201 19.02 -3.49 -0.81
C GLY A 201 19.59 -4.32 -1.97
N GLY A 202 20.24 -5.43 -1.64
CA GLY A 202 20.73 -6.41 -2.63
C GLY A 202 19.80 -7.61 -2.70
N MET A 203 19.48 -8.10 -3.88
CA MET A 203 18.69 -9.31 -4.12
C MET A 203 19.56 -10.35 -4.80
N SER A 204 19.68 -11.55 -4.21
CA SER A 204 20.45 -12.63 -4.79
C SER A 204 19.62 -13.54 -5.69
N SER A 205 20.28 -14.31 -6.56
CA SER A 205 19.61 -15.37 -7.33
C SER A 205 18.95 -16.43 -6.44
N ARG A 206 19.53 -16.72 -5.26
CA ARG A 206 18.96 -17.68 -4.31
C ARG A 206 17.66 -17.21 -3.67
N GLU A 207 17.51 -15.91 -3.45
CA GLU A 207 16.31 -15.33 -2.87
C GLU A 207 15.19 -15.20 -3.89
N THR A 208 15.56 -14.88 -5.11
CA THR A 208 14.61 -14.64 -6.21
C THR A 208 14.31 -15.90 -7.03
N GLU A 209 14.80 -17.07 -6.59
CA GLU A 209 14.50 -18.37 -7.20
C GLU A 209 12.99 -18.60 -7.26
N ASN A 210 12.48 -18.83 -8.46
CA ASN A 210 11.08 -19.09 -8.70
C ASN A 210 10.92 -20.18 -9.78
N SER A 211 9.77 -20.87 -9.75
CA SER A 211 9.36 -21.74 -10.83
C SER A 211 7.85 -21.70 -11.02
N THR A 212 7.41 -21.95 -12.24
CA THR A 212 5.99 -21.93 -12.61
C THR A 212 5.68 -23.10 -13.53
N TYR A 213 4.58 -23.79 -13.25
CA TYR A 213 3.97 -24.79 -14.09
C TYR A 213 2.64 -24.25 -14.61
N THR A 214 2.40 -24.36 -15.91
CA THR A 214 1.18 -23.96 -16.59
C THR A 214 0.62 -25.13 -17.38
N ASP A 215 -0.68 -25.37 -17.23
CA ASP A 215 -1.45 -26.39 -17.93
C ASP A 215 -2.70 -25.72 -18.53
N ARG A 216 -2.72 -25.57 -19.84
CA ARG A 216 -3.80 -24.90 -20.57
C ARG A 216 -4.46 -25.82 -21.57
N THR A 217 -5.79 -25.92 -21.52
CA THR A 217 -6.59 -26.61 -22.51
C THR A 217 -7.36 -25.60 -23.35
N TYR A 218 -7.14 -25.58 -24.67
CA TYR A 218 -7.92 -24.79 -25.61
C TYR A 218 -9.21 -25.54 -25.94
N LEU A 219 -10.36 -24.84 -25.84
CA LEU A 219 -11.66 -25.50 -25.97
C LEU A 219 -12.14 -25.66 -27.40
N ASP A 220 -11.63 -24.83 -28.33
CA ASP A 220 -11.92 -24.90 -29.78
C ASP A 220 -11.22 -26.07 -30.45
N THR A 221 -9.99 -26.35 -30.11
CA THR A 221 -9.14 -27.39 -30.72
C THR A 221 -9.08 -28.68 -29.89
N GLY A 222 -9.35 -28.56 -28.57
CA GLY A 222 -9.10 -29.64 -27.60
C GLY A 222 -7.61 -29.84 -27.29
N ASN A 223 -6.73 -28.98 -27.81
CA ASN A 223 -5.29 -29.08 -27.62
C ASN A 223 -4.90 -28.62 -26.20
N ARG A 224 -3.82 -29.23 -25.69
CA ARG A 224 -3.30 -28.96 -24.34
C ARG A 224 -1.89 -28.44 -24.38
N MET A 225 -1.67 -27.22 -23.92
CA MET A 225 -0.37 -26.61 -23.74
C MET A 225 0.15 -26.88 -22.33
N LEU A 226 1.35 -27.43 -22.24
CA LEU A 226 2.11 -27.58 -21.01
C LEU A 226 3.34 -26.68 -21.06
N SER A 227 3.57 -25.90 -19.99
CA SER A 227 4.76 -25.08 -19.87
C SER A 227 5.32 -25.16 -18.46
N GLN A 228 6.62 -25.34 -18.34
CA GLN A 228 7.35 -25.26 -17.10
C GLN A 228 8.46 -24.24 -17.24
N SER A 229 8.55 -23.31 -16.29
CA SER A 229 9.59 -22.29 -16.26
C SER A 229 10.28 -22.23 -14.91
N GLU A 230 11.57 -21.91 -14.92
CA GLU A 230 12.42 -21.69 -13.75
C GLU A 230 13.22 -20.41 -13.98
N GLY A 231 13.42 -19.60 -12.93
CA GLY A 231 14.14 -18.34 -13.13
C GLY A 231 14.62 -17.69 -11.83
N THR A 232 15.40 -16.63 -12.02
CA THR A 232 15.92 -15.77 -10.95
C THR A 232 15.99 -14.32 -11.41
N ASN A 233 15.83 -13.39 -10.45
CA ASN A 233 15.81 -11.95 -10.69
C ASN A 233 16.77 -11.21 -9.72
N PRO A 234 18.09 -11.52 -9.69
CA PRO A 234 19.03 -10.83 -8.81
C PRO A 234 19.19 -9.37 -9.20
N GLY A 235 19.49 -8.54 -8.21
CA GLY A 235 19.67 -7.13 -8.47
C GLY A 235 20.00 -6.28 -7.24
N SER A 236 19.87 -4.98 -7.40
CA SER A 236 20.06 -4.02 -6.32
C SER A 236 19.08 -2.86 -6.43
N ILE A 237 18.77 -2.30 -5.26
CA ILE A 237 17.91 -1.13 -5.09
C ILE A 237 18.69 -0.11 -4.31
N HIS A 238 18.66 1.14 -4.75
CA HIS A 238 19.19 2.29 -4.04
C HIS A 238 18.11 3.37 -3.96
N TYR A 239 18.03 4.06 -2.85
CA TYR A 239 17.23 5.26 -2.71
C TYR A 239 17.97 6.30 -1.88
N ALA A 240 17.74 7.56 -2.18
CA ALA A 240 18.30 8.69 -1.44
C ALA A 240 17.29 9.83 -1.44
N ASP A 241 17.08 10.45 -0.28
CA ASP A 241 16.17 11.58 -0.13
C ASP A 241 16.82 12.68 0.73
N ILE A 242 16.58 13.94 0.35
CA ILE A 242 16.94 15.14 1.10
C ILE A 242 15.67 15.95 1.31
N ASN A 243 15.38 16.29 2.55
CA ASN A 243 14.25 17.14 2.91
C ASN A 243 14.73 18.35 3.68
N ALA A 244 14.12 19.50 3.42
CA ALA A 244 14.39 20.76 4.10
C ALA A 244 13.07 21.47 4.43
N SER A 245 13.00 22.11 5.59
CA SER A 245 11.90 23.00 5.98
C SER A 245 12.46 24.23 6.64
N TYR A 246 12.03 25.42 6.19
CA TYR A 246 12.53 26.71 6.65
C TYR A 246 11.38 27.59 7.13
N ASP A 247 11.35 27.88 8.45
CA ASP A 247 10.41 28.84 9.04
C ASP A 247 10.84 30.27 8.66
N ILE A 248 10.24 30.84 7.59
CA ILE A 248 10.50 32.24 7.21
C ILE A 248 10.11 33.14 8.38
N ASP A 249 8.90 32.98 8.87
CA ASP A 249 8.38 33.62 10.08
C ASP A 249 7.26 32.75 10.73
N SER A 250 6.48 33.30 11.66
CA SER A 250 5.43 32.57 12.38
C SER A 250 4.22 32.18 11.53
N LEU A 251 4.04 32.83 10.38
CA LEU A 251 2.91 32.63 9.45
C LEU A 251 3.33 31.96 8.13
N ASN A 252 4.62 31.99 7.81
CA ASN A 252 5.12 31.56 6.50
C ASN A 252 6.15 30.44 6.65
N LEU A 253 5.91 29.33 5.96
CA LEU A 253 6.74 28.14 5.96
C LEU A 253 7.05 27.74 4.52
N LEU A 254 8.31 27.44 4.24
CA LEU A 254 8.79 26.90 2.98
C LEU A 254 9.34 25.50 3.23
N SER A 255 8.89 24.50 2.46
CA SER A 255 9.42 23.14 2.52
C SER A 255 9.84 22.68 1.12
N ALA A 256 10.96 21.97 1.04
CA ALA A 256 11.46 21.37 -0.18
C ALA A 256 11.87 19.92 0.07
N SER A 257 11.68 19.06 -0.90
CA SER A 257 12.20 17.70 -0.91
C SER A 257 12.77 17.36 -2.27
N PHE A 258 13.85 16.58 -2.28
CA PHE A 258 14.41 16.01 -3.49
C PHE A 258 14.89 14.60 -3.19
N GLY A 259 14.49 13.65 -4.04
CA GLY A 259 14.84 12.25 -3.85
C GLY A 259 15.00 11.47 -5.14
N GLY A 260 15.59 10.29 -5.01
CA GLY A 260 15.77 9.37 -6.11
C GLY A 260 15.62 7.91 -5.69
N TYR A 261 15.07 7.11 -6.61
CA TYR A 261 14.93 5.67 -6.49
C TYR A 261 15.51 5.00 -7.73
N PHE A 262 16.45 4.10 -7.50
CA PHE A 262 17.20 3.44 -8.56
C PHE A 262 17.20 1.96 -8.31
N TYR A 263 16.82 1.17 -9.30
CA TYR A 263 17.04 -0.26 -9.21
C TYR A 263 17.54 -0.85 -10.52
N LYS A 264 18.30 -1.92 -10.38
CA LYS A 264 18.85 -2.70 -11.48
C LYS A 264 18.59 -4.17 -11.22
N LEU A 265 18.04 -4.87 -12.20
CA LEU A 265 17.78 -6.31 -12.16
C LEU A 265 18.48 -7.02 -13.30
N ASN A 266 18.88 -8.27 -13.04
CA ASN A 266 19.32 -9.21 -14.05
C ASN A 266 18.36 -10.40 -14.02
N VAL A 267 17.40 -10.42 -14.93
CA VAL A 267 16.38 -11.47 -14.99
C VAL A 267 16.84 -12.55 -15.95
N GLN A 268 16.76 -13.79 -15.52
CA GLN A 268 17.06 -14.93 -16.37
C GLN A 268 16.18 -16.11 -16.01
N GLY A 269 15.87 -16.91 -17.02
CA GLY A 269 15.07 -18.12 -16.81
C GLY A 269 15.02 -19.00 -18.03
N ASP A 270 14.66 -20.24 -17.79
CA ASP A 270 14.46 -21.26 -18.80
C ASP A 270 13.03 -21.74 -18.78
N SER A 271 12.44 -21.98 -19.92
CA SER A 271 11.13 -22.60 -20.01
C SER A 271 11.08 -23.68 -21.09
N ARG A 272 10.24 -24.68 -20.84
CA ARG A 272 9.91 -25.74 -21.80
C ARG A 272 8.43 -25.69 -22.08
N THR A 273 8.06 -25.57 -23.33
CA THR A 273 6.66 -25.49 -23.76
C THR A 273 6.37 -26.57 -24.81
N SER A 274 5.26 -27.26 -24.62
CA SER A 274 4.72 -28.21 -25.62
C SER A 274 3.23 -28.00 -25.80
N LEU A 275 2.74 -28.14 -27.04
CA LEU A 275 1.32 -28.28 -27.36
C LEU A 275 1.07 -29.71 -27.81
N ASN A 276 0.08 -30.35 -27.21
CA ASN A 276 -0.30 -31.71 -27.47
C ASN A 276 -1.74 -31.75 -27.98
N ASN A 277 -2.07 -32.66 -28.87
CA ASN A 277 -3.46 -32.89 -29.29
C ASN A 277 -4.24 -33.68 -28.23
N SER A 278 -5.51 -33.92 -28.47
CA SER A 278 -6.39 -34.69 -27.56
C SER A 278 -5.91 -36.15 -27.36
N SER A 279 -5.13 -36.72 -28.29
CA SER A 279 -4.52 -38.04 -28.19
C SER A 279 -3.14 -38.02 -27.51
N SER A 280 -2.73 -36.88 -26.98
CA SER A 280 -1.41 -36.64 -26.33
C SER A 280 -0.20 -36.67 -27.29
N ASP A 281 -0.39 -36.62 -28.61
CA ASP A 281 0.70 -36.45 -29.57
C ASP A 281 1.20 -35.01 -29.54
N ILE A 282 2.51 -34.83 -29.61
CA ILE A 282 3.14 -33.51 -29.58
C ILE A 282 2.93 -32.83 -30.96
N LEU A 283 2.15 -31.76 -31.00
CA LEU A 283 1.96 -30.93 -32.20
C LEU A 283 3.17 -30.05 -32.45
N TYR A 284 3.68 -29.42 -31.40
CA TYR A 284 4.95 -28.70 -31.40
C TYR A 284 5.56 -28.64 -29.98
N ARG A 285 6.85 -28.36 -29.93
CA ARG A 285 7.58 -28.06 -28.71
C ARG A 285 8.75 -27.11 -28.96
N PHE A 286 9.17 -26.41 -27.93
CA PHE A 286 10.39 -25.61 -27.91
C PHE A 286 10.82 -25.34 -26.47
N ASN A 287 12.11 -25.07 -26.28
CA ASN A 287 12.67 -24.48 -25.09
C ASN A 287 12.90 -23.00 -25.35
N ASN A 288 12.77 -22.16 -24.32
CA ASN A 288 13.13 -20.75 -24.37
C ASN A 288 14.08 -20.44 -23.25
N HIS A 289 15.23 -19.86 -23.56
CA HIS A 289 16.10 -19.18 -22.61
C HIS A 289 15.77 -17.69 -22.65
N TYR A 290 15.33 -17.16 -21.53
CA TYR A 290 15.00 -15.77 -21.35
C TYR A 290 16.10 -15.08 -20.56
N TRP A 291 16.61 -13.98 -21.08
CA TRP A 291 17.68 -13.20 -20.46
C TRP A 291 17.41 -11.69 -20.59
N MET A 292 17.39 -10.98 -19.49
CA MET A 292 17.22 -9.54 -19.43
C MET A 292 18.29 -8.94 -18.51
N PRO A 293 19.50 -8.70 -19.05
CA PRO A 293 20.60 -8.13 -18.30
C PRO A 293 20.39 -6.64 -18.10
N GLY A 294 20.55 -6.19 -16.85
CA GLY A 294 20.64 -4.77 -16.56
C GLY A 294 19.35 -4.00 -16.78
N TYR A 295 18.17 -4.64 -16.63
CA TYR A 295 16.94 -3.87 -16.50
C TYR A 295 17.13 -2.77 -15.47
N SER A 296 16.92 -1.52 -15.86
CA SER A 296 17.19 -0.39 -15.00
C SER A 296 16.01 0.57 -14.96
N HIS A 297 15.75 1.07 -13.74
CA HIS A 297 14.74 2.07 -13.48
C HIS A 297 15.33 3.17 -12.61
N HIS A 298 15.33 4.38 -13.11
CA HIS A 298 15.83 5.57 -12.43
C HIS A 298 14.70 6.57 -12.30
N SER A 299 14.28 6.85 -11.07
CA SER A 299 13.24 7.83 -10.77
C SER A 299 13.79 8.94 -9.87
N TRP A 300 13.49 10.18 -10.21
CA TRP A 300 13.80 11.37 -9.44
C TRP A 300 12.53 12.12 -9.15
N ASN A 301 12.40 12.65 -7.96
CA ASN A 301 11.26 13.50 -7.58
C ASN A 301 11.76 14.73 -6.83
N GLY A 302 11.17 15.87 -7.14
CA GLY A 302 11.41 17.13 -6.44
C GLY A 302 10.07 17.78 -6.09
N ARG A 303 9.99 18.41 -4.93
CA ARG A 303 8.80 19.11 -4.47
C ARG A 303 9.15 20.38 -3.73
N LEU A 304 8.28 21.39 -3.90
CA LEU A 304 8.34 22.66 -3.22
C LEU A 304 6.96 23.02 -2.71
N ASP A 305 6.82 23.30 -1.42
CA ASP A 305 5.58 23.69 -0.77
C ASP A 305 5.77 25.02 -0.05
N TYR A 306 4.83 25.94 -0.24
CA TYR A 306 4.73 27.18 0.52
C TYR A 306 3.40 27.23 1.26
N GLU A 307 3.45 27.41 2.59
CA GLU A 307 2.26 27.56 3.43
C GLU A 307 2.21 28.95 4.04
N HIS A 308 1.08 29.61 3.87
CA HIS A 308 0.75 30.86 4.53
C HIS A 308 -0.43 30.65 5.49
N LYS A 309 -0.18 30.89 6.78
CA LYS A 309 -1.22 30.91 7.83
C LYS A 309 -1.72 32.33 8.01
N THR A 310 -3.02 32.53 7.99
CA THR A 310 -3.60 33.85 8.27
C THR A 310 -3.66 34.09 9.78
N ARG A 311 -4.01 35.31 10.18
CA ARG A 311 -4.25 35.63 11.60
C ARG A 311 -5.47 34.90 12.20
N ARG A 312 -6.37 34.36 11.35
CA ARG A 312 -7.50 33.53 11.79
C ARG A 312 -7.00 32.14 12.14
N LYS A 313 -7.24 31.72 13.36
CA LYS A 313 -6.79 30.38 13.84
C LYS A 313 -7.34 29.28 12.96
N GLY A 314 -6.43 28.48 12.38
CA GLY A 314 -6.76 27.31 11.54
C GLY A 314 -6.99 27.63 10.06
N GLU A 315 -6.98 28.92 9.64
CA GLU A 315 -7.05 29.28 8.23
C GLU A 315 -5.66 29.28 7.61
N ARG A 316 -5.53 28.64 6.44
CA ARG A 316 -4.26 28.53 5.71
C ARG A 316 -4.46 28.41 4.21
N LEU A 317 -3.48 28.91 3.47
CA LEU A 317 -3.30 28.72 2.03
C LEU A 317 -2.00 27.93 1.84
N THR A 318 -2.05 26.90 1.00
CA THR A 318 -0.88 26.12 0.60
C THR A 318 -0.74 26.11 -0.91
N LEU A 319 0.45 26.42 -1.40
CA LEU A 319 0.84 26.31 -2.80
C LEU A 319 1.91 25.26 -2.93
N SER A 320 1.76 24.33 -3.85
CA SER A 320 2.64 23.20 -4.03
C SER A 320 3.02 22.99 -5.48
N TYR A 321 4.26 22.63 -5.71
CA TYR A 321 4.77 22.20 -7.00
C TYR A 321 5.53 20.88 -6.85
N MET A 322 5.34 19.95 -7.79
CA MET A 322 6.06 18.68 -7.84
C MET A 322 6.57 18.40 -9.25
N LEU A 323 7.79 17.89 -9.33
CA LEU A 323 8.43 17.38 -10.54
C LEU A 323 8.77 15.92 -10.32
N ALA A 324 8.36 15.02 -11.23
CA ALA A 324 8.79 13.63 -11.27
C ALA A 324 9.41 13.30 -12.63
N LEU A 325 10.55 12.64 -12.60
CA LEU A 325 11.31 12.21 -13.79
C LEU A 325 11.59 10.72 -13.63
N THR A 326 11.23 9.91 -14.63
CA THR A 326 11.55 8.48 -14.63
C THR A 326 12.19 8.11 -15.97
N ARG A 327 13.21 7.26 -15.91
CA ARG A 327 13.81 6.62 -17.06
C ARG A 327 13.87 5.12 -16.81
N GLN A 328 13.42 4.35 -17.77
CA GLN A 328 13.46 2.90 -17.74
C GLN A 328 14.17 2.41 -19.00
N HIS A 329 14.97 1.36 -18.83
CA HIS A 329 15.64 0.68 -19.92
C HIS A 329 15.62 -0.82 -19.67
N SER A 330 15.27 -1.59 -20.70
CA SER A 330 15.38 -3.03 -20.68
C SER A 330 15.84 -3.55 -22.04
N ASP A 331 16.77 -4.50 -22.01
CA ASP A 331 17.13 -5.34 -23.13
C ASP A 331 16.71 -6.77 -22.77
N GLN A 332 15.76 -7.33 -23.52
CA GLN A 332 15.19 -8.63 -23.28
C GLN A 332 15.53 -9.55 -24.45
N GLU A 333 16.31 -10.58 -24.19
CA GLU A 333 16.69 -11.59 -25.16
C GLU A 333 15.94 -12.89 -24.90
N ASN A 334 15.39 -13.48 -25.95
CA ASN A 334 14.83 -14.81 -25.96
C ASN A 334 15.58 -15.66 -26.97
N THR A 335 16.07 -16.84 -26.58
CA THR A 335 16.71 -17.82 -27.46
C THR A 335 15.90 -19.11 -27.41
N TYR A 336 15.43 -19.54 -28.59
CA TYR A 336 14.62 -20.73 -28.74
C TYR A 336 15.46 -21.90 -29.23
N THR A 337 15.35 -23.04 -28.55
CA THR A 337 16.06 -24.28 -28.85
C THR A 337 15.11 -25.46 -28.85
N GLU A 338 15.57 -26.62 -29.32
CA GLU A 338 14.75 -27.84 -29.46
C GLU A 338 13.41 -27.60 -30.17
N ILE A 339 13.42 -26.76 -31.18
CA ILE A 339 12.22 -26.34 -31.92
C ILE A 339 11.73 -27.50 -32.79
N VAL A 340 10.52 -27.97 -32.54
CA VAL A 340 9.83 -28.99 -33.32
C VAL A 340 8.47 -28.46 -33.72
N ASN A 341 8.23 -28.27 -35.04
CA ASN A 341 6.95 -27.82 -35.59
C ASN A 341 6.35 -26.54 -34.95
N ALA A 342 7.17 -25.66 -34.35
CA ALA A 342 6.67 -24.46 -33.74
C ALA A 342 5.99 -23.50 -34.72
N PRO A 343 4.98 -22.72 -34.29
CA PRO A 343 4.22 -21.83 -35.17
C PRO A 343 4.99 -20.56 -35.58
N PHE A 344 6.28 -20.51 -35.34
CA PHE A 344 7.17 -19.41 -35.66
C PHE A 344 8.45 -19.90 -36.34
N LYS A 345 9.15 -19.02 -37.07
CA LYS A 345 10.33 -19.37 -37.90
C LYS A 345 11.64 -18.77 -37.38
N TYR A 346 11.60 -17.97 -36.32
CA TYR A 346 12.78 -17.34 -35.75
C TYR A 346 13.38 -18.20 -34.63
N THR A 347 14.67 -18.05 -34.38
CA THR A 347 15.41 -18.80 -33.36
C THR A 347 15.62 -18.01 -32.09
N GLY A 348 15.18 -16.76 -32.06
CA GLY A 348 15.26 -15.88 -30.89
C GLY A 348 14.77 -14.49 -31.24
N SER A 349 14.81 -13.62 -30.23
CA SER A 349 14.52 -12.19 -30.40
C SER A 349 15.24 -11.36 -29.37
N LEU A 350 15.64 -10.16 -29.76
CA LEU A 350 16.09 -9.10 -28.85
C LEU A 350 15.07 -7.96 -28.85
N GLN A 351 14.45 -7.69 -27.72
CA GLN A 351 13.58 -6.53 -27.54
C GLN A 351 14.31 -5.51 -26.67
N THR A 352 14.47 -4.29 -27.19
CA THR A 352 15.00 -3.16 -26.44
C THR A 352 13.87 -2.16 -26.19
N GLU A 353 13.64 -1.82 -24.95
CA GLU A 353 12.65 -0.84 -24.53
C GLU A 353 13.31 0.31 -23.76
N ARG A 354 12.99 1.53 -24.15
CA ARG A 354 13.44 2.76 -23.48
C ARG A 354 12.24 3.66 -23.21
N GLU A 355 11.98 3.93 -21.95
CA GLU A 355 10.92 4.82 -21.54
C GLU A 355 11.47 6.04 -20.81
N ARG A 356 10.87 7.18 -21.10
CA ARG A 356 11.09 8.44 -20.39
C ARG A 356 9.76 9.07 -20.01
N PHE A 357 9.58 9.26 -18.73
CA PHE A 357 8.41 9.87 -18.12
C PHE A 357 8.79 11.18 -17.46
N THR A 358 7.99 12.21 -17.67
CA THR A 358 8.13 13.54 -17.02
C THR A 358 6.76 14.01 -16.57
N GLU A 359 6.66 14.45 -15.31
CA GLU A 359 5.41 14.96 -14.76
C GLU A 359 5.66 16.26 -13.99
N HIS A 360 4.82 17.26 -14.25
CA HIS A 360 4.71 18.50 -13.50
C HIS A 360 3.34 18.56 -12.85
N THR A 361 3.29 18.86 -11.55
CA THR A 361 2.05 19.01 -10.82
C THR A 361 2.06 20.31 -10.04
N PHE A 362 0.96 21.07 -10.15
CA PHE A 362 0.69 22.29 -9.39
C PHE A 362 -0.58 22.10 -8.59
N GLN A 363 -0.58 22.52 -7.32
CA GLN A 363 -1.76 22.44 -6.45
C GLN A 363 -1.86 23.68 -5.58
N ALA A 364 -3.11 24.14 -5.37
CA ALA A 364 -3.42 25.24 -4.45
C ALA A 364 -4.61 24.82 -3.57
N ASP A 365 -4.43 24.90 -2.25
CA ASP A 365 -5.42 24.53 -1.25
C ASP A 365 -5.70 25.71 -0.32
N TRP A 366 -6.96 25.98 -0.05
CA TRP A 366 -7.40 26.93 0.94
C TRP A 366 -8.34 26.26 1.94
N LEU A 367 -7.91 26.23 3.19
CA LEU A 367 -8.70 25.71 4.30
C LEU A 367 -9.15 26.87 5.18
N ARG A 368 -10.48 26.96 5.41
CA ARG A 368 -11.11 28.03 6.17
C ARG A 368 -12.06 27.51 7.24
N PRO A 369 -11.75 27.67 8.53
CA PRO A 369 -12.72 27.49 9.59
C PRO A 369 -13.77 28.61 9.53
N LEU A 370 -15.06 28.20 9.46
CA LEU A 370 -16.19 29.14 9.42
C LEU A 370 -16.78 29.42 10.81
N GLY A 371 -16.29 28.74 11.85
CA GLY A 371 -16.75 28.85 13.24
C GLY A 371 -17.84 27.83 13.59
N LYS A 372 -18.12 27.64 14.90
CA LYS A 372 -19.15 26.75 15.44
C LYS A 372 -19.11 25.32 14.86
N GLY A 373 -17.91 24.78 14.63
CA GLY A 373 -17.73 23.42 14.09
C GLY A 373 -17.80 23.30 12.57
N HIS A 374 -17.97 24.40 11.82
CA HIS A 374 -17.98 24.44 10.37
C HIS A 374 -16.59 24.68 9.79
N GLN A 375 -16.19 23.93 8.78
CA GLN A 375 -14.94 24.09 8.05
C GLN A 375 -15.20 23.90 6.56
N LEU A 376 -14.56 24.73 5.75
CA LEU A 376 -14.57 24.62 4.29
C LEU A 376 -13.13 24.45 3.80
N GLU A 377 -12.93 23.54 2.88
CA GLU A 377 -11.69 23.33 2.13
C GLU A 377 -12.00 23.42 0.64
N ILE A 378 -11.25 24.25 -0.10
CA ILE A 378 -11.38 24.40 -1.55
C ILE A 378 -9.99 24.31 -2.14
N GLY A 379 -9.86 23.64 -3.29
CA GLY A 379 -8.59 23.58 -3.97
C GLY A 379 -8.70 23.28 -5.46
N THR A 380 -7.55 23.39 -6.09
CA THR A 380 -7.35 23.05 -7.50
C THR A 380 -6.02 22.36 -7.70
N LYS A 381 -5.96 21.44 -8.67
CA LYS A 381 -4.76 20.69 -9.03
C LYS A 381 -4.64 20.61 -10.54
N TYR A 382 -3.43 20.83 -11.05
CA TYR A 382 -3.10 20.67 -12.47
C TYR A 382 -1.92 19.72 -12.62
N ILE A 383 -2.08 18.73 -13.47
CA ILE A 383 -1.06 17.72 -13.79
C ILE A 383 -0.76 17.82 -15.29
N ASP A 384 0.51 17.89 -15.66
CA ASP A 384 1.01 17.74 -17.04
C ASP A 384 2.03 16.60 -17.07
N ARG A 385 1.71 15.55 -17.83
CA ARG A 385 2.42 14.30 -17.83
C ARG A 385 2.75 13.87 -19.24
N ASN A 386 4.03 13.63 -19.49
CA ASN A 386 4.54 13.23 -20.80
C ASN A 386 5.33 11.93 -20.67
N ASN A 387 4.95 10.94 -21.47
CA ASN A 387 5.65 9.67 -21.58
C ASN A 387 6.10 9.45 -23.03
N ASN A 388 7.37 9.10 -23.22
CA ASN A 388 7.94 8.69 -24.50
C ASN A 388 8.46 7.27 -24.34
N SER A 389 7.95 6.35 -25.17
CA SER A 389 8.39 4.96 -25.26
C SER A 389 8.99 4.70 -26.62
N HIS A 390 10.14 4.06 -26.65
CA HIS A 390 10.80 3.59 -27.83
C HIS A 390 11.08 2.10 -27.67
N ASN A 391 10.49 1.29 -28.54
CA ASN A 391 10.58 -0.16 -28.51
C ASN A 391 11.11 -0.67 -29.84
N THR A 392 12.17 -1.47 -29.79
CA THR A 392 12.70 -2.18 -30.96
C THR A 392 12.68 -3.68 -30.71
N GLN A 393 12.31 -4.47 -31.72
CA GLN A 393 12.37 -5.92 -31.60
C GLN A 393 13.01 -6.50 -32.88
N ASP A 394 14.14 -7.17 -32.69
CA ASP A 394 14.89 -7.89 -33.72
C ASP A 394 14.66 -9.39 -33.56
N PHE A 395 14.31 -10.06 -34.66
CA PHE A 395 14.02 -11.50 -34.66
C PHE A 395 15.14 -12.26 -35.35
N TYR A 396 15.78 -13.17 -34.64
CA TYR A 396 16.91 -13.96 -35.12
C TYR A 396 16.47 -15.07 -36.11
N GLY A 397 17.21 -15.22 -37.18
CA GLY A 397 16.93 -16.25 -38.21
C GLY A 397 15.91 -15.82 -39.28
N ILE A 398 15.30 -14.64 -39.10
CA ILE A 398 14.47 -13.97 -40.12
C ILE A 398 14.87 -12.50 -40.18
N ASN A 399 14.77 -11.89 -41.34
CA ASN A 399 15.12 -10.47 -41.50
C ASN A 399 13.91 -9.58 -41.13
N LEU A 400 13.55 -9.57 -39.85
CA LEU A 400 12.44 -8.79 -39.34
C LEU A 400 12.89 -7.95 -38.13
N LEU A 401 12.89 -6.63 -38.31
CA LEU A 401 13.12 -5.64 -37.27
C LEU A 401 11.87 -4.76 -37.15
N THR A 402 11.28 -4.72 -35.98
CA THR A 402 10.23 -3.76 -35.68
C THR A 402 10.83 -2.60 -34.86
N ASN A 403 10.31 -1.40 -35.09
CA ASN A 403 10.69 -0.20 -34.35
C ASN A 403 9.44 0.66 -34.17
N ASP A 404 9.07 0.90 -32.92
CA ASP A 404 7.89 1.66 -32.54
C ASP A 404 8.27 2.80 -31.61
N GLU A 405 7.89 4.03 -31.97
CA GLU A 405 7.98 5.20 -31.10
C GLU A 405 6.57 5.66 -30.73
N PHE A 406 6.29 5.71 -29.43
CA PHE A 406 5.00 6.13 -28.91
C PHE A 406 5.17 7.26 -27.92
N ARG A 407 4.42 8.35 -28.12
CA ARG A 407 4.35 9.50 -27.19
C ARG A 407 2.96 9.60 -26.62
N HIS A 408 2.87 9.74 -25.32
CA HIS A 408 1.61 9.88 -24.61
C HIS A 408 1.64 11.08 -23.68
N THR A 409 0.69 11.99 -23.86
CA THR A 409 0.49 13.16 -23.03
C THR A 409 -0.82 13.03 -22.25
N THR A 410 -0.77 13.28 -20.94
CA THR A 410 -1.98 13.38 -20.10
C THR A 410 -1.94 14.70 -19.35
N ARG A 411 -3.02 15.49 -19.46
CA ARG A 411 -3.23 16.73 -18.70
C ARG A 411 -4.51 16.59 -17.89
N VAL A 412 -4.43 16.84 -16.58
CA VAL A 412 -5.59 16.76 -15.69
C VAL A 412 -5.75 18.08 -14.97
N LEU A 413 -6.93 18.68 -15.10
CA LEU A 413 -7.35 19.83 -14.30
C LEU A 413 -8.43 19.37 -13.32
N ALA A 414 -8.17 19.50 -12.03
CA ALA A 414 -9.11 19.17 -10.97
C ALA A 414 -9.49 20.40 -10.15
N ALA A 415 -10.76 20.48 -9.77
CA ALA A 415 -11.27 21.43 -8.80
C ALA A 415 -12.12 20.67 -7.76
N TYR A 416 -11.99 21.04 -6.49
CA TYR A 416 -12.68 20.34 -5.40
C TYR A 416 -13.07 21.27 -4.28
N ALA A 417 -14.13 20.85 -3.57
CA ALA A 417 -14.58 21.48 -2.34
C ALA A 417 -15.02 20.41 -1.35
N ASP A 418 -14.67 20.60 -0.08
CA ASP A 418 -15.06 19.75 1.04
C ASP A 418 -15.65 20.62 2.15
N TYR A 419 -16.80 20.23 2.66
CA TYR A 419 -17.45 20.90 3.78
C TYR A 419 -17.58 19.91 4.94
N ILE A 420 -17.10 20.31 6.13
CA ILE A 420 -17.13 19.53 7.36
C ILE A 420 -17.94 20.30 8.41
N TYR A 421 -18.85 19.58 9.06
CA TYR A 421 -19.64 20.06 10.18
C TYR A 421 -19.50 19.13 11.38
N ASN A 422 -19.11 19.68 12.53
CA ASN A 422 -18.98 18.96 13.79
C ASN A 422 -19.83 19.66 14.85
N HIS A 423 -20.80 18.95 15.40
CA HIS A 423 -21.66 19.47 16.48
C HIS A 423 -21.99 18.36 17.47
N GLU A 424 -21.56 18.53 18.72
CA GLU A 424 -21.77 17.56 19.81
C GLU A 424 -21.41 16.12 19.39
N LYS A 425 -22.42 15.24 19.31
CA LYS A 425 -22.28 13.82 18.94
C LYS A 425 -22.31 13.57 17.43
N TRP A 426 -22.66 14.58 16.63
CA TRP A 426 -22.81 14.44 15.20
C TRP A 426 -21.65 15.09 14.44
N SER A 427 -21.18 14.41 13.45
CA SER A 427 -20.25 14.99 12.47
C SER A 427 -20.70 14.60 11.06
N ALA A 428 -20.67 15.56 10.14
CA ALA A 428 -21.01 15.36 8.75
C ALA A 428 -19.91 15.90 7.85
N ARG A 429 -19.69 15.25 6.72
CA ARG A 429 -18.78 15.69 5.68
C ARG A 429 -19.46 15.52 4.32
N ALA A 430 -19.30 16.49 3.43
CA ALA A 430 -19.71 16.39 2.05
C ALA A 430 -18.62 17.00 1.17
N GLY A 431 -18.14 16.24 0.20
CA GLY A 431 -17.11 16.63 -0.72
C GLY A 431 -17.49 16.36 -2.16
N LEU A 432 -17.05 17.21 -3.06
CA LEU A 432 -17.19 17.05 -4.49
C LEU A 432 -15.89 17.44 -5.18
N ARG A 433 -15.43 16.55 -6.07
CA ARG A 433 -14.29 16.79 -6.96
C ARG A 433 -14.74 16.62 -8.39
N TYR A 434 -14.32 17.53 -9.23
CA TYR A 434 -14.47 17.45 -10.68
C TYR A 434 -13.08 17.37 -11.32
N GLU A 435 -12.91 16.48 -12.27
CA GLU A 435 -11.69 16.34 -13.04
C GLU A 435 -11.97 16.36 -14.53
N HIS A 436 -11.24 17.21 -15.24
CA HIS A 436 -11.16 17.21 -16.69
C HIS A 436 -9.79 16.65 -17.09
N SER A 437 -9.79 15.54 -17.82
CA SER A 437 -8.57 14.90 -18.31
C SER A 437 -8.51 14.96 -19.83
N TYR A 438 -7.39 15.44 -20.35
CA TYR A 438 -7.03 15.38 -21.76
C TYR A 438 -5.92 14.34 -21.92
N MET A 439 -6.10 13.39 -22.84
CA MET A 439 -5.15 12.33 -23.16
C MET A 439 -4.89 12.30 -24.65
N GLN A 440 -3.62 12.28 -25.05
CA GLN A 440 -3.19 12.24 -26.44
C GLN A 440 -2.13 11.15 -26.62
N GLY A 441 -2.30 10.30 -27.62
CA GLY A 441 -1.31 9.32 -28.07
C GLY A 441 -0.88 9.60 -29.50
N GLU A 442 0.42 9.61 -29.74
CA GLU A 442 1.01 9.89 -31.06
C GLU A 442 2.06 8.82 -31.41
N TYR A 443 2.14 8.50 -32.70
CA TYR A 443 3.18 7.68 -33.31
C TYR A 443 4.01 8.56 -34.25
N PRO A 444 5.16 9.10 -33.79
CA PRO A 444 6.00 9.97 -34.62
C PRO A 444 6.52 9.31 -35.89
N ASP A 445 6.65 7.99 -35.88
CA ASP A 445 7.05 7.17 -37.01
C ASP A 445 5.92 6.85 -38.01
N GLY A 446 4.68 7.30 -37.70
CA GLY A 446 3.49 7.11 -38.56
C GLY A 446 2.95 5.68 -38.61
N LYS A 447 3.44 4.75 -37.77
CA LYS A 447 3.07 3.33 -37.83
C LYS A 447 1.83 2.97 -37.01
N GLY A 448 1.32 3.87 -36.19
CA GLY A 448 0.13 3.65 -35.37
C GLY A 448 -0.93 4.73 -35.57
N ASN A 449 -2.13 4.47 -35.06
CA ASN A 449 -3.23 5.43 -35.07
C ASN A 449 -3.12 6.38 -33.89
N ALA A 450 -2.87 7.65 -34.14
CA ALA A 450 -2.95 8.69 -33.12
C ALA A 450 -4.39 8.79 -32.56
N TYR A 451 -4.49 9.16 -31.31
CA TYR A 451 -5.77 9.43 -30.67
C TYR A 451 -5.68 10.64 -29.74
N ASP A 452 -6.80 11.31 -29.57
CA ASP A 452 -7.01 12.31 -28.51
C ASP A 452 -8.33 12.05 -27.78
N LYS A 453 -8.38 12.37 -26.51
CA LYS A 453 -9.52 12.06 -25.67
C LYS A 453 -9.71 13.06 -24.55
N HIS A 454 -10.97 13.44 -24.30
CA HIS A 454 -11.39 14.25 -23.18
C HIS A 454 -12.28 13.41 -22.26
N LEU A 455 -11.93 13.34 -20.97
CA LEU A 455 -12.74 12.68 -19.94
C LEU A 455 -13.18 13.71 -18.91
N ASN A 456 -14.42 13.54 -18.42
CA ASN A 456 -15.00 14.41 -17.40
C ASN A 456 -15.53 13.53 -16.27
N ASP A 457 -14.94 13.66 -15.09
CA ASP A 457 -15.24 12.81 -13.96
C ASP A 457 -15.71 13.63 -12.75
N TRP A 458 -16.89 13.26 -12.24
CA TRP A 458 -17.42 13.77 -10.99
C TRP A 458 -17.25 12.73 -9.88
N VAL A 459 -16.63 13.12 -8.77
CA VAL A 459 -16.25 12.26 -7.66
C VAL A 459 -16.88 12.80 -6.37
N PRO A 460 -18.17 12.51 -6.14
CA PRO A 460 -18.84 12.85 -4.90
C PRO A 460 -18.46 11.92 -3.76
N GLN A 461 -18.45 12.46 -2.54
CA GLN A 461 -18.29 11.72 -1.30
C GLN A 461 -19.12 12.35 -0.20
N ALA A 462 -19.59 11.53 0.74
CA ALA A 462 -20.33 12.00 1.91
C ALA A 462 -20.14 11.03 3.07
N SER A 463 -20.07 11.55 4.28
CA SER A 463 -20.08 10.73 5.48
C SER A 463 -20.86 11.40 6.61
N LEU A 464 -21.50 10.55 7.44
CA LEU A 464 -22.23 10.94 8.63
C LEU A 464 -21.80 10.06 9.77
N LYS A 465 -21.31 10.64 10.87
CA LYS A 465 -20.89 9.94 12.07
C LYS A 465 -21.74 10.34 13.26
N TYR A 466 -22.12 9.36 14.06
CA TYR A 466 -22.76 9.53 15.36
C TYR A 466 -21.87 8.93 16.46
N GLN A 467 -21.45 9.75 17.41
CA GLN A 467 -20.71 9.34 18.61
C GLN A 467 -21.72 8.91 19.68
N MET A 468 -21.93 7.60 19.84
CA MET A 468 -22.91 7.04 20.80
C MET A 468 -22.46 7.25 22.23
N THR A 469 -21.20 6.88 22.53
CA THR A 469 -20.50 7.07 23.81
C THR A 469 -19.06 7.52 23.53
N ASP A 470 -18.27 7.84 24.53
CA ASP A 470 -16.84 8.17 24.35
C ASP A 470 -16.05 7.05 23.66
N ALA A 471 -16.46 5.80 23.87
CA ALA A 471 -15.83 4.61 23.30
C ALA A 471 -16.45 4.13 21.99
N GLN A 472 -17.72 4.45 21.70
CA GLN A 472 -18.49 3.85 20.61
C GLN A 472 -18.93 4.88 19.59
N SER A 473 -18.74 4.55 18.32
CA SER A 473 -19.26 5.37 17.21
C SER A 473 -19.78 4.53 16.05
N LEU A 474 -20.72 5.11 15.33
CA LEU A 474 -21.28 4.58 14.11
C LEU A 474 -21.07 5.62 12.99
N LYS A 475 -20.51 5.19 11.85
CA LYS A 475 -20.27 6.06 10.68
C LYS A 475 -20.83 5.41 9.43
N LEU A 476 -21.70 6.13 8.73
CA LEU A 476 -22.11 5.82 7.36
C LEU A 476 -21.25 6.63 6.40
N SER A 477 -20.69 5.98 5.37
CA SER A 477 -19.83 6.63 4.38
C SER A 477 -20.21 6.20 2.97
N TYR A 478 -20.26 7.15 2.07
CA TYR A 478 -20.35 6.97 0.62
C TYR A 478 -19.13 7.60 -0.03
N THR A 479 -18.40 6.84 -0.82
CA THR A 479 -17.22 7.31 -1.55
C THR A 479 -17.28 6.86 -3.00
N THR A 480 -16.75 7.70 -3.88
CA THR A 480 -16.54 7.39 -5.30
C THR A 480 -15.05 7.44 -5.57
N SER A 481 -14.54 6.48 -6.35
CA SER A 481 -13.20 6.51 -6.93
C SER A 481 -13.28 6.25 -8.43
N ILE A 482 -12.31 6.76 -9.17
CA ILE A 482 -12.17 6.52 -10.60
C ILE A 482 -10.88 5.76 -10.87
N ASN A 483 -10.88 4.99 -11.94
CA ASN A 483 -9.68 4.36 -12.49
C ASN A 483 -9.56 4.81 -13.95
N ARG A 484 -8.57 5.67 -14.24
CA ARG A 484 -8.24 6.10 -15.59
C ARG A 484 -7.45 5.02 -16.31
N PRO A 485 -7.73 4.80 -17.60
CA PRO A 485 -6.92 3.87 -18.37
C PRO A 485 -5.48 4.42 -18.47
N GLY A 486 -4.53 3.64 -17.99
CA GLY A 486 -3.10 3.94 -18.11
C GLY A 486 -2.58 3.69 -19.55
N ILE A 487 -1.36 4.16 -19.81
CA ILE A 487 -0.73 4.02 -21.13
C ILE A 487 -0.70 2.58 -21.66
N SER A 488 -0.43 1.61 -20.80
CA SER A 488 -0.39 0.18 -21.16
C SER A 488 -1.75 -0.37 -21.64
N TYR A 489 -2.85 0.25 -21.18
CA TYR A 489 -4.19 -0.12 -21.61
C TYR A 489 -4.60 0.57 -22.92
N LEU A 490 -4.06 1.76 -23.17
CA LEU A 490 -4.41 2.62 -24.29
C LEU A 490 -3.52 2.39 -25.52
N ASN A 491 -2.28 1.92 -25.35
CA ASN A 491 -1.34 1.75 -26.45
C ASN A 491 -1.81 0.68 -27.44
N PRO A 492 -2.26 1.07 -28.67
CA PRO A 492 -2.76 0.13 -29.65
C PRO A 492 -1.66 -0.65 -30.39
N ALA A 493 -0.38 -0.45 -30.06
CA ALA A 493 0.70 -1.27 -30.61
C ALA A 493 0.50 -2.74 -30.27
N VAL A 494 0.73 -3.61 -31.26
CA VAL A 494 0.57 -5.05 -31.09
C VAL A 494 1.89 -5.64 -30.62
N VAL A 495 1.90 -6.23 -29.43
CA VAL A 495 3.03 -7.01 -28.92
C VAL A 495 2.75 -8.48 -29.18
N THR A 496 3.64 -9.14 -29.92
CA THR A 496 3.51 -10.55 -30.28
C THR A 496 4.60 -11.37 -29.60
N SER A 497 4.19 -12.41 -28.89
CA SER A 497 5.05 -13.55 -28.54
C SER A 497 4.57 -14.80 -29.27
N PRO A 498 5.29 -15.92 -29.28
CA PRO A 498 4.89 -17.10 -30.02
C PRO A 498 3.47 -17.60 -29.83
N MET A 499 2.89 -17.34 -28.64
CA MET A 499 1.60 -17.88 -28.20
C MET A 499 0.60 -16.81 -27.76
N VAL A 500 0.97 -15.52 -27.78
CA VAL A 500 0.15 -14.44 -27.23
C VAL A 500 0.28 -13.20 -28.10
N VAL A 501 -0.87 -12.64 -28.46
CA VAL A 501 -1.00 -11.31 -29.07
C VAL A 501 -1.65 -10.39 -28.06
N GLN A 502 -0.99 -9.30 -27.74
CA GLN A 502 -1.51 -8.29 -26.81
C GLN A 502 -1.64 -6.95 -27.51
N GLN A 503 -2.76 -6.28 -27.30
CA GLN A 503 -3.04 -4.97 -27.87
C GLN A 503 -3.85 -4.14 -26.88
N GLY A 504 -3.47 -2.87 -26.66
CA GLY A 504 -4.27 -1.91 -25.90
C GLY A 504 -5.49 -1.44 -26.67
N ASN A 505 -6.39 -0.73 -25.97
CA ASN A 505 -7.61 -0.16 -26.55
C ASN A 505 -7.67 1.35 -26.29
N PRO A 506 -7.44 2.21 -27.29
CA PRO A 506 -7.50 3.65 -27.12
C PRO A 506 -8.92 4.19 -26.84
N ASN A 507 -9.97 3.35 -26.99
CA ASN A 507 -11.36 3.75 -26.75
C ASN A 507 -11.78 3.69 -25.28
N LEU A 508 -10.92 3.21 -24.39
CA LEU A 508 -11.23 3.11 -22.96
C LEU A 508 -11.56 4.47 -22.34
N VAL A 509 -12.52 4.48 -21.44
CA VAL A 509 -12.88 5.64 -20.61
C VAL A 509 -12.60 5.34 -19.13
N SER A 510 -12.59 6.38 -18.29
CA SER A 510 -12.48 6.19 -16.84
C SER A 510 -13.57 5.25 -16.33
N SER A 511 -13.20 4.27 -15.54
CA SER A 511 -14.16 3.46 -14.79
C SER A 511 -14.40 4.07 -13.41
N ARG A 512 -15.64 3.96 -12.93
CA ARG A 512 -16.06 4.53 -11.65
C ARG A 512 -16.50 3.42 -10.71
N THR A 513 -15.91 3.40 -9.51
CA THR A 513 -16.31 2.50 -8.42
C THR A 513 -16.94 3.32 -7.30
N GLN A 514 -18.10 2.89 -6.84
CA GLN A 514 -18.83 3.48 -5.73
C GLN A 514 -18.81 2.51 -4.54
N ARG A 515 -18.68 3.07 -3.33
CA ARG A 515 -18.65 2.30 -2.10
C ARG A 515 -19.59 2.92 -1.07
N ILE A 516 -20.45 2.10 -0.47
CA ILE A 516 -21.22 2.43 0.73
C ILE A 516 -20.71 1.54 1.85
N SER A 517 -20.42 2.13 3.02
CA SER A 517 -19.97 1.37 4.18
C SER A 517 -20.60 1.90 5.46
N LEU A 518 -20.97 0.97 6.36
CA LEU A 518 -21.40 1.27 7.72
C LEU A 518 -20.32 0.78 8.68
N ILE A 519 -19.69 1.68 9.42
CA ILE A 519 -18.54 1.41 10.26
C ILE A 519 -18.95 1.55 11.71
N TYR A 520 -18.96 0.45 12.46
CA TYR A 520 -19.05 0.47 13.92
C TYR A 520 -17.67 0.36 14.53
N SER A 521 -17.35 1.24 15.47
CA SER A 521 -16.08 1.25 16.18
C SER A 521 -16.31 1.26 17.69
N TYR A 522 -15.58 0.39 18.40
CA TYR A 522 -15.54 0.32 19.86
C TYR A 522 -14.07 0.34 20.30
N ILE A 523 -13.67 1.42 20.98
CA ILE A 523 -12.27 1.69 21.34
C ILE A 523 -12.13 1.88 22.83
N LEU A 524 -11.45 0.94 23.48
CA LEU A 524 -11.02 0.96 24.87
C LEU A 524 -9.49 0.88 24.94
N PRO A 525 -8.85 1.21 26.09
CA PRO A 525 -7.39 1.11 26.23
C PRO A 525 -6.81 -0.28 25.93
N HIS A 526 -7.57 -1.34 26.24
CA HIS A 526 -7.15 -2.73 26.07
C HIS A 526 -7.84 -3.47 24.91
N LEU A 527 -8.88 -2.86 24.30
CA LEU A 527 -9.62 -3.48 23.19
C LEU A 527 -10.02 -2.42 22.15
N THR A 528 -9.62 -2.64 20.91
CA THR A 528 -10.17 -1.94 19.75
C THR A 528 -10.88 -2.94 18.86
N LEU A 529 -12.16 -2.70 18.62
CA LEU A 529 -12.97 -3.48 17.69
C LEU A 529 -13.53 -2.53 16.62
N GLN A 530 -13.38 -2.92 15.35
CA GLN A 530 -14.09 -2.29 14.26
C GLN A 530 -14.72 -3.36 13.37
N ILE A 531 -15.98 -3.14 13.00
CA ILE A 531 -16.72 -3.98 12.05
C ILE A 531 -17.31 -3.05 10.99
N ALA A 532 -17.04 -3.34 9.72
CA ALA A 532 -17.44 -2.50 8.62
C ALA A 532 -18.03 -3.33 7.46
N PRO A 533 -19.34 -3.63 7.47
CA PRO A 533 -20.02 -4.08 6.26
C PRO A 533 -19.93 -2.99 5.18
N ALA A 534 -19.60 -3.40 3.97
CA ALA A 534 -19.45 -2.50 2.84
C ALA A 534 -19.97 -3.14 1.54
N TYR A 535 -20.53 -2.29 0.68
CA TYR A 535 -20.98 -2.67 -0.65
C TYR A 535 -20.29 -1.78 -1.70
N ASN A 536 -19.54 -2.43 -2.59
CA ASN A 536 -18.85 -1.76 -3.70
C ASN A 536 -19.50 -2.15 -5.02
N PHE A 537 -19.68 -1.20 -5.93
CA PHE A 537 -20.27 -1.47 -7.22
C PHE A 537 -19.70 -0.54 -8.30
N SER A 538 -19.61 -1.08 -9.52
CA SER A 538 -19.17 -0.36 -10.71
C SER A 538 -19.93 -0.88 -11.93
N SER A 539 -20.21 0.00 -12.87
CA SER A 539 -20.73 -0.34 -14.21
C SER A 539 -19.76 0.23 -15.25
N GLY A 540 -19.19 -0.61 -16.11
CA GLY A 540 -18.20 -0.17 -17.08
C GLY A 540 -16.76 -0.14 -16.50
N GLY A 541 -16.45 -1.04 -15.58
CA GLY A 541 -15.08 -1.26 -15.14
C GLY A 541 -14.19 -1.71 -16.30
N ILE A 542 -12.92 -1.25 -16.31
CA ILE A 542 -11.93 -1.73 -17.28
C ILE A 542 -11.57 -3.16 -16.91
N SER A 543 -11.70 -4.08 -17.87
CA SER A 543 -11.31 -5.48 -17.73
C SER A 543 -10.55 -5.96 -18.95
N SER A 544 -9.61 -6.89 -18.75
CA SER A 544 -9.00 -7.60 -19.86
C SER A 544 -10.02 -8.51 -20.54
N ILE A 545 -10.00 -8.52 -21.87
CA ILE A 545 -10.68 -9.48 -22.71
C ILE A 545 -9.62 -10.46 -23.18
N GLN A 546 -9.81 -11.73 -22.88
CA GLN A 546 -8.90 -12.79 -23.26
C GLN A 546 -9.68 -13.79 -24.11
N THR A 547 -9.26 -13.95 -25.35
CA THR A 547 -9.81 -14.93 -26.28
C THR A 547 -8.70 -15.86 -26.75
N ALA A 548 -9.06 -17.01 -27.28
CA ALA A 548 -8.12 -17.90 -27.90
C ALA A 548 -8.69 -18.41 -29.25
N LYS A 549 -7.84 -18.48 -30.24
CA LYS A 549 -8.17 -19.02 -31.56
C LYS A 549 -6.94 -19.69 -32.18
N ASN A 550 -7.11 -20.91 -32.64
CA ASN A 550 -5.99 -21.70 -33.22
C ASN A 550 -4.79 -21.76 -32.25
N ASP A 551 -5.04 -22.02 -30.98
CA ASP A 551 -4.03 -22.17 -29.93
C ASP A 551 -3.21 -20.89 -29.62
N ILE A 552 -3.63 -19.73 -30.13
CA ILE A 552 -3.03 -18.41 -29.86
C ILE A 552 -3.99 -17.61 -28.99
N ARG A 553 -3.48 -17.01 -27.91
CA ARG A 553 -4.25 -16.10 -27.07
C ARG A 553 -4.19 -14.67 -27.59
N TYR A 554 -5.33 -13.99 -27.53
CA TYR A 554 -5.48 -12.56 -27.81
C TYR A 554 -5.95 -11.84 -26.57
N ASN A 555 -5.19 -10.86 -26.12
CA ASN A 555 -5.49 -10.06 -24.95
C ASN A 555 -5.71 -8.60 -25.36
N THR A 556 -6.82 -8.03 -24.92
CA THR A 556 -7.13 -6.60 -25.05
C THR A 556 -7.89 -6.14 -23.81
N TYR A 557 -8.36 -4.89 -23.81
CA TYR A 557 -9.08 -4.29 -22.67
C TYR A 557 -10.35 -3.60 -23.16
N ASP A 558 -11.40 -3.58 -22.30
CA ASP A 558 -12.59 -2.81 -22.59
C ASP A 558 -13.34 -2.41 -21.29
N ASN A 559 -14.23 -1.43 -21.36
CA ASN A 559 -15.08 -0.95 -20.27
C ASN A 559 -16.38 -1.78 -20.15
N ILE A 560 -16.24 -3.06 -19.85
CA ILE A 560 -17.33 -4.06 -19.90
C ILE A 560 -17.68 -4.68 -18.56
N LEU A 561 -16.85 -4.45 -17.54
CA LEU A 561 -17.03 -5.11 -16.25
C LEU A 561 -18.16 -4.45 -15.44
N ARG A 562 -19.20 -5.22 -15.13
CA ARG A 562 -20.10 -4.92 -14.02
C ARG A 562 -19.62 -5.65 -12.78
N TYR A 563 -19.27 -4.88 -11.77
CA TYR A 563 -18.68 -5.38 -10.55
C TYR A 563 -19.56 -5.04 -9.35
N ARG A 564 -19.79 -6.04 -8.50
CA ARG A 564 -20.49 -5.91 -7.23
C ARG A 564 -19.75 -6.72 -6.17
N ARG A 565 -19.43 -6.09 -5.06
CA ARG A 565 -18.77 -6.75 -3.91
C ARG A 565 -19.48 -6.38 -2.63
N PHE A 566 -19.91 -7.38 -1.90
CA PHE A 566 -20.23 -7.25 -0.49
C PHE A 566 -19.03 -7.69 0.33
N SER A 567 -18.63 -6.93 1.36
CA SER A 567 -17.55 -7.29 2.26
C SER A 567 -17.91 -6.99 3.71
N ILE A 568 -17.33 -7.77 4.63
CA ILE A 568 -17.33 -7.49 6.05
C ILE A 568 -15.87 -7.37 6.46
N GLU A 569 -15.43 -6.14 6.73
CA GLU A 569 -14.08 -5.84 7.19
C GLU A 569 -14.10 -5.82 8.72
N GLN A 570 -13.17 -6.57 9.33
CA GLN A 570 -13.09 -6.72 10.79
C GLN A 570 -11.67 -6.41 11.23
N TYR A 571 -11.55 -5.57 12.25
CA TYR A 571 -10.29 -5.28 12.91
C TYR A 571 -10.47 -5.47 14.40
N VAL A 572 -9.59 -6.26 15.02
CA VAL A 572 -9.53 -6.48 16.46
C VAL A 572 -8.10 -6.28 16.92
N GLN A 573 -7.88 -5.38 17.88
CA GLN A 573 -6.65 -5.29 18.63
C GLN A 573 -6.98 -5.52 20.10
N TRP A 574 -6.40 -6.54 20.68
CA TRP A 574 -6.67 -6.93 22.07
C TRP A 574 -5.37 -7.02 22.87
N LYS A 575 -5.36 -6.34 24.01
CA LYS A 575 -4.25 -6.29 24.96
C LYS A 575 -4.72 -6.89 26.28
N PRO A 576 -4.73 -8.23 26.43
CA PRO A 576 -5.28 -8.91 27.62
C PRO A 576 -4.50 -8.58 28.90
N PHE A 577 -3.20 -8.34 28.79
CA PHE A 577 -2.30 -7.98 29.90
C PHE A 577 -1.09 -7.22 29.35
N ASP A 578 -0.34 -6.58 30.26
CA ASP A 578 0.85 -5.79 29.90
C ASP A 578 1.88 -6.62 29.14
N GLY A 579 2.33 -6.06 28.01
CA GLY A 579 3.33 -6.72 27.17
C GLY A 579 2.78 -7.69 26.15
N THR A 580 1.48 -8.00 26.15
CA THR A 580 0.84 -8.87 25.16
C THR A 580 -0.11 -8.09 24.27
N THR A 581 0.01 -8.24 22.95
CA THR A 581 -0.92 -7.66 21.98
C THR A 581 -1.26 -8.68 20.92
N PHE A 582 -2.56 -8.93 20.73
CA PHE A 582 -3.10 -9.66 19.59
C PHE A 582 -3.73 -8.69 18.62
N VAL A 583 -3.48 -8.88 17.33
CA VAL A 583 -4.16 -8.14 16.26
C VAL A 583 -4.69 -9.13 15.24
N ILE A 584 -5.95 -8.95 14.89
CA ILE A 584 -6.62 -9.69 13.81
C ILE A 584 -7.19 -8.66 12.85
N ASN A 585 -6.90 -8.84 11.58
CA ASN A 585 -7.53 -8.13 10.48
C ASN A 585 -8.09 -9.16 9.52
N ASN A 586 -9.39 -9.11 9.32
CA ASN A 586 -10.11 -10.06 8.47
C ASN A 586 -10.95 -9.29 7.45
N ASN A 587 -11.04 -9.82 6.24
CA ASN A 587 -11.84 -9.25 5.17
C ASN A 587 -12.56 -10.37 4.40
N LEU A 588 -13.75 -10.67 4.85
CA LEU A 588 -14.63 -11.61 4.17
C LEU A 588 -15.35 -10.90 3.03
N ARG A 589 -15.29 -11.46 1.82
CA ARG A 589 -15.82 -10.86 0.59
C ARG A 589 -16.67 -11.85 -0.18
N TYR A 590 -17.76 -11.34 -0.71
CA TYR A 590 -18.51 -11.99 -1.80
C TYR A 590 -18.43 -11.07 -3.02
N GLU A 591 -17.90 -11.57 -4.11
CA GLU A 591 -17.74 -10.82 -5.35
C GLU A 591 -18.60 -11.43 -6.44
N HIS A 592 -19.22 -10.57 -7.25
CA HIS A 592 -19.96 -10.91 -8.43
C HIS A 592 -19.56 -10.00 -9.57
N ASN A 593 -18.95 -10.58 -10.59
CA ASN A 593 -18.49 -9.90 -11.80
C ASN A 593 -19.26 -10.45 -12.98
N GLU A 594 -19.68 -9.56 -13.87
CA GLU A 594 -20.36 -9.97 -15.09
C GLU A 594 -19.95 -9.09 -16.28
N ASN A 595 -19.93 -9.69 -17.46
CA ASN A 595 -19.92 -9.01 -18.73
C ASN A 595 -21.21 -9.39 -19.49
N PRO A 596 -22.23 -8.51 -19.49
CA PRO A 596 -23.50 -8.83 -20.15
C PRO A 596 -23.37 -9.04 -21.66
N ASN A 597 -22.38 -8.37 -22.30
CA ASN A 597 -22.21 -8.42 -23.75
C ASN A 597 -21.64 -9.79 -24.21
N LEU A 598 -20.78 -10.41 -23.41
CA LEU A 598 -20.17 -11.70 -23.68
C LEU A 598 -20.86 -12.85 -22.94
N GLY A 599 -21.85 -12.56 -22.09
CA GLY A 599 -22.53 -13.58 -21.28
C GLY A 599 -21.68 -14.19 -20.16
N TYR A 600 -20.49 -13.63 -19.85
CA TYR A 600 -19.65 -14.13 -18.77
C TYR A 600 -20.13 -13.65 -17.41
N ARG A 601 -20.10 -14.57 -16.45
CA ARG A 601 -20.44 -14.30 -15.06
C ARG A 601 -19.52 -15.11 -14.16
N THR A 602 -18.89 -14.43 -13.21
CA THR A 602 -18.08 -15.05 -12.15
C THR A 602 -18.51 -14.54 -10.78
N PHE A 603 -18.54 -15.41 -9.80
CA PHE A 603 -18.89 -15.06 -8.42
C PHE A 603 -18.19 -16.00 -7.44
N GLY A 604 -17.97 -15.53 -6.24
CA GLY A 604 -17.35 -16.37 -5.21
C GLY A 604 -17.08 -15.65 -3.90
N TRP A 605 -16.82 -16.46 -2.89
CA TRP A 605 -16.38 -16.02 -1.57
C TRP A 605 -14.87 -16.10 -1.48
N SER A 606 -14.27 -15.09 -0.88
CA SER A 606 -12.88 -15.13 -0.44
C SER A 606 -12.75 -14.49 0.92
N ASP A 607 -11.79 -14.97 1.70
CA ASP A 607 -11.45 -14.45 3.00
C ASP A 607 -9.97 -14.19 3.08
N PHE A 608 -9.60 -12.97 3.48
CA PHE A 608 -8.23 -12.60 3.78
C PHE A 608 -8.09 -12.41 5.27
N LEU A 609 -7.18 -13.16 5.87
CA LEU A 609 -6.85 -13.09 7.28
C LEU A 609 -5.39 -12.64 7.47
N TYR A 610 -5.19 -11.67 8.35
CA TYR A 610 -3.91 -11.32 8.93
C TYR A 610 -4.04 -11.42 10.46
N ALA A 611 -3.13 -12.12 11.09
CA ALA A 611 -3.09 -12.24 12.55
C ALA A 611 -1.66 -12.09 13.07
N ASN A 612 -1.50 -11.36 14.16
CA ASN A 612 -0.21 -11.16 14.79
C ASN A 612 -0.30 -11.25 16.32
N LEU A 613 0.74 -11.79 16.92
CA LEU A 613 1.01 -11.80 18.35
C LEU A 613 2.32 -11.06 18.61
N SER A 614 2.28 -10.08 19.50
CA SER A 614 3.45 -9.41 20.06
C SER A 614 3.51 -9.68 21.55
N GLN A 615 4.65 -10.19 22.05
CA GLN A 615 4.85 -10.56 23.44
C GLN A 615 6.16 -10.01 23.98
N LYS A 616 6.09 -9.15 25.00
CA LYS A 616 7.27 -8.77 25.80
C LYS A 616 7.66 -9.94 26.70
N LEU A 617 8.92 -10.30 26.65
CA LEU A 617 9.51 -11.37 27.47
C LEU A 617 10.52 -10.77 28.45
N PRO A 618 10.98 -11.52 29.49
CA PRO A 618 12.07 -11.10 30.35
C PRO A 618 13.31 -10.65 29.57
N TRP A 619 14.24 -9.93 30.20
CA TRP A 619 15.50 -9.44 29.62
C TRP A 619 15.35 -8.48 28.46
N LYS A 620 14.27 -7.69 28.40
CA LYS A 620 13.95 -6.77 27.30
C LYS A 620 13.81 -7.47 25.94
N LEU A 621 13.45 -8.74 25.92
CA LEU A 621 13.16 -9.47 24.70
C LEU A 621 11.73 -9.16 24.22
N LEU A 622 11.55 -9.08 22.91
CA LEU A 622 10.27 -8.91 22.26
C LEU A 622 10.11 -10.00 21.21
N PHE A 623 9.09 -10.83 21.39
CA PHE A 623 8.75 -11.90 20.46
C PHE A 623 7.58 -11.49 19.57
N TYR A 624 7.66 -11.82 18.28
CA TYR A 624 6.58 -11.67 17.31
C TYR A 624 6.31 -12.97 16.57
N ALA A 625 5.04 -13.25 16.36
CA ALA A 625 4.56 -14.28 15.47
C ALA A 625 3.47 -13.67 14.57
N VAL A 626 3.58 -13.89 13.28
CA VAL A 626 2.63 -13.38 12.28
C VAL A 626 2.23 -14.49 11.34
N THR A 627 0.94 -14.52 10.99
CA THR A 627 0.40 -15.32 9.90
C THR A 627 -0.55 -14.49 9.06
N TYR A 628 -0.57 -14.75 7.77
CA TYR A 628 -1.49 -14.12 6.83
C TYR A 628 -1.84 -15.08 5.71
N GLY A 629 -2.98 -14.88 5.09
CA GLY A 629 -3.38 -15.72 3.98
C GLY A 629 -4.70 -15.29 3.37
N LYS A 630 -4.93 -15.82 2.18
CA LYS A 630 -6.20 -15.72 1.46
C LYS A 630 -6.71 -17.11 1.16
N VAL A 631 -7.97 -17.37 1.44
CA VAL A 631 -8.67 -18.61 1.13
C VAL A 631 -9.95 -18.31 0.36
N GLY A 632 -10.44 -19.30 -0.39
CA GLY A 632 -11.67 -19.22 -1.15
C GLY A 632 -11.48 -18.83 -2.61
N HIS A 633 -12.61 -18.77 -3.33
CA HIS A 633 -12.70 -18.47 -4.74
C HIS A 633 -13.01 -16.98 -4.92
N SER A 634 -12.12 -16.25 -5.57
CA SER A 634 -12.29 -14.83 -5.85
C SER A 634 -12.27 -14.61 -7.34
N PRO A 635 -13.31 -14.04 -7.93
CA PRO A 635 -13.28 -13.64 -9.33
C PRO A 635 -12.14 -12.65 -9.59
N SER A 636 -11.53 -12.74 -10.77
CA SER A 636 -10.59 -11.75 -11.28
C SER A 636 -11.10 -11.20 -12.60
N GLY A 637 -11.61 -9.98 -12.57
CA GLY A 637 -12.31 -9.43 -13.72
C GLY A 637 -13.54 -10.28 -14.09
N ILE A 638 -13.75 -10.51 -15.38
CA ILE A 638 -14.88 -11.30 -15.90
C ILE A 638 -14.59 -12.81 -15.94
N TYR A 639 -13.39 -13.22 -15.58
CA TYR A 639 -12.99 -14.62 -15.58
C TYR A 639 -12.93 -15.16 -14.16
N TYR A 640 -13.04 -16.47 -14.05
CA TYR A 640 -12.90 -17.13 -12.77
C TYR A 640 -11.42 -17.30 -12.43
N MET A 641 -11.03 -16.95 -11.21
CA MET A 641 -9.69 -17.20 -10.71
C MET A 641 -9.76 -17.64 -9.25
N GLN A 642 -9.20 -18.79 -8.99
CA GLN A 642 -8.93 -19.22 -7.63
C GLN A 642 -7.46 -18.93 -7.31
N ASN A 643 -7.21 -18.27 -6.21
CA ASN A 643 -5.87 -18.07 -5.70
C ASN A 643 -5.90 -18.08 -4.18
N SER A 644 -5.40 -19.17 -3.59
CA SER A 644 -5.21 -19.29 -2.14
C SER A 644 -3.73 -19.30 -1.83
N TYR A 645 -3.34 -18.56 -0.81
CA TYR A 645 -1.96 -18.51 -0.34
C TYR A 645 -1.93 -18.26 1.17
N TYR A 646 -0.83 -18.59 1.80
CA TYR A 646 -0.57 -18.29 3.19
C TYR A 646 0.91 -17.97 3.41
N GLY A 647 1.18 -17.20 4.46
CA GLY A 647 2.53 -16.86 4.90
C GLY A 647 2.59 -16.77 6.41
N TYR A 648 3.78 -16.95 6.96
CA TYR A 648 4.03 -16.77 8.40
C TYR A 648 5.50 -16.49 8.66
N TYR A 649 5.78 -15.76 9.74
CA TYR A 649 7.13 -15.55 10.21
C TYR A 649 7.17 -15.31 11.72
N PHE A 650 8.37 -15.47 12.29
CA PHE A 650 8.68 -15.25 13.69
C PHE A 650 9.88 -14.32 13.82
N SER A 651 9.93 -13.52 14.87
CA SER A 651 11.12 -12.79 15.21
C SER A 651 11.31 -12.62 16.71
N LEU A 652 12.57 -12.49 17.12
CA LEU A 652 12.99 -12.19 18.47
C LEU A 652 13.94 -10.99 18.42
N GLN A 653 13.64 -9.97 19.21
CA GLN A 653 14.38 -8.72 19.23
C GLN A 653 14.80 -8.39 20.65
N ARG A 654 16.00 -7.82 20.82
CA ARG A 654 16.50 -7.27 22.07
C ARG A 654 17.14 -5.91 21.85
N SER A 655 16.84 -4.98 22.76
CA SER A 655 17.46 -3.66 22.79
C SER A 655 18.52 -3.59 23.89
N PHE A 656 19.60 -2.88 23.58
CA PHE A 656 20.80 -2.70 24.41
C PHE A 656 21.15 -1.22 24.49
N LEU A 657 22.09 -0.89 25.35
CA LEU A 657 22.58 0.44 25.67
C LEU A 657 21.53 1.32 26.35
N LYS A 658 21.95 2.51 26.79
CA LYS A 658 21.07 3.51 27.37
C LYS A 658 20.10 4.00 26.30
N ASP A 659 18.83 4.21 26.66
CA ASP A 659 17.74 4.65 25.77
C ASP A 659 17.49 3.68 24.59
N ASP A 660 17.79 2.38 24.78
CA ASP A 660 17.61 1.32 23.78
C ASP A 660 18.22 1.67 22.40
N ARG A 661 19.42 2.29 22.41
CA ARG A 661 20.06 2.82 21.20
C ARG A 661 20.59 1.76 20.24
N LEU A 662 20.88 0.55 20.72
CA LEU A 662 21.29 -0.56 19.89
C LEU A 662 20.22 -1.64 19.94
N THR A 663 19.70 -2.04 18.80
CA THR A 663 18.72 -3.12 18.67
C THR A 663 19.28 -4.23 17.81
N VAL A 664 19.21 -5.46 18.31
CA VAL A 664 19.55 -6.67 17.56
C VAL A 664 18.29 -7.50 17.42
N ARG A 665 18.01 -7.94 16.19
CA ARG A 665 16.85 -8.79 15.86
C ARG A 665 17.26 -9.98 15.03
N ILE A 666 16.72 -11.14 15.38
CA ILE A 666 16.78 -12.37 14.59
C ILE A 666 15.36 -12.64 14.10
N ALA A 667 15.20 -12.96 12.82
CA ALA A 667 13.90 -13.32 12.26
C ALA A 667 14.01 -14.58 11.40
N ALA A 668 12.91 -15.34 11.35
CA ALA A 668 12.76 -16.56 10.57
C ALA A 668 11.48 -16.42 9.73
N ASN A 669 11.63 -16.28 8.42
CA ASN A 669 10.54 -16.30 7.46
C ASN A 669 10.32 -17.73 6.96
N ALA A 670 9.09 -18.21 7.06
CA ALA A 670 8.70 -19.56 6.65
C ALA A 670 9.69 -20.67 7.05
N PRO A 671 10.13 -20.79 8.33
CA PRO A 671 11.19 -21.73 8.71
C PRO A 671 10.88 -23.18 8.34
N PHE A 672 9.60 -23.56 8.19
CA PHE A 672 9.17 -24.91 7.88
C PHE A 672 8.89 -25.14 6.38
N ASN A 673 8.84 -24.08 5.55
CA ASN A 673 8.57 -24.17 4.12
C ASN A 673 9.74 -23.63 3.29
N LYS A 674 10.34 -24.45 2.43
CA LYS A 674 11.39 -24.01 1.52
C LYS A 674 10.86 -23.03 0.48
N TYR A 675 9.64 -23.27 0.00
CA TYR A 675 8.95 -22.46 -0.99
C TYR A 675 7.55 -22.10 -0.52
N TRP A 676 7.07 -20.91 -0.91
CA TRP A 676 5.67 -20.57 -0.97
C TRP A 676 5.10 -21.10 -2.27
N THR A 677 3.95 -21.73 -2.18
CA THR A 677 3.22 -22.25 -3.33
C THR A 677 1.96 -21.43 -3.52
N SER A 678 1.71 -20.98 -4.74
CA SER A 678 0.43 -20.38 -5.14
C SER A 678 -0.16 -21.13 -6.32
N GLU A 679 -1.47 -21.30 -6.30
CA GLU A 679 -2.23 -21.96 -7.37
C GLU A 679 -3.29 -21.00 -7.88
N ALA A 680 -3.42 -20.90 -9.21
CA ALA A 680 -4.43 -20.09 -9.87
C ALA A 680 -5.09 -20.91 -10.97
N GLU A 681 -6.41 -20.76 -11.10
CA GLU A 681 -7.19 -21.36 -12.18
C GLU A 681 -7.95 -20.26 -12.89
N THR A 682 -7.83 -20.20 -14.21
CA THR A 682 -8.59 -19.28 -15.06
C THR A 682 -9.47 -20.09 -16.00
N VAL A 683 -10.76 -19.76 -16.03
CA VAL A 683 -11.72 -20.39 -16.94
C VAL A 683 -12.43 -19.29 -17.71
N ASN A 684 -12.38 -19.38 -19.04
CA ASN A 684 -13.20 -18.57 -19.94
C ASN A 684 -13.87 -19.42 -21.00
N GLY A 685 -14.55 -18.80 -21.97
CA GLY A 685 -15.24 -19.53 -23.04
C GLY A 685 -14.33 -20.27 -24.02
N ASP A 686 -13.04 -19.92 -24.09
CA ASP A 686 -12.10 -20.39 -25.13
C ASP A 686 -11.03 -21.32 -24.57
N TYR A 687 -10.70 -21.23 -23.26
CA TYR A 687 -9.69 -22.09 -22.64
C TYR A 687 -9.87 -22.23 -21.12
N ARG A 688 -9.21 -23.25 -20.57
CA ARG A 688 -8.98 -23.43 -19.13
C ARG A 688 -7.48 -23.41 -18.90
N ASP A 689 -7.04 -22.66 -17.87
CA ASP A 689 -5.63 -22.48 -17.54
C ASP A 689 -5.44 -22.76 -16.04
N TYR A 690 -4.60 -23.73 -15.72
CA TYR A 690 -4.14 -23.99 -14.36
C TYR A 690 -2.68 -23.58 -14.24
N GLN A 691 -2.38 -22.77 -13.25
CA GLN A 691 -1.03 -22.32 -12.98
C GLN A 691 -0.66 -22.63 -11.53
N LYS A 692 0.55 -23.17 -11.33
CA LYS A 692 1.15 -23.39 -10.03
C LYS A 692 2.54 -22.78 -10.00
N SER A 693 2.78 -21.92 -9.00
CA SER A 693 4.04 -21.22 -8.85
C SER A 693 4.68 -21.52 -7.51
N TRP A 694 6.01 -21.60 -7.49
CA TRP A 694 6.83 -21.79 -6.30
C TRP A 694 7.84 -20.64 -6.21
N ASN A 695 7.85 -19.94 -5.09
CA ASN A 695 8.79 -18.85 -4.82
C ASN A 695 9.59 -19.19 -3.55
N ARG A 696 10.86 -18.84 -3.54
CA ARG A 696 11.72 -19.05 -2.37
C ARG A 696 11.13 -18.39 -1.13
N ALA A 697 11.04 -19.13 -0.01
CA ALA A 697 10.35 -18.68 1.20
C ALA A 697 11.26 -18.69 2.44
N ARG A 698 11.86 -19.86 2.76
CA ARG A 698 12.65 -20.03 3.97
C ARG A 698 13.85 -19.11 3.98
N SER A 699 13.87 -18.19 4.93
CA SER A 699 15.05 -17.37 5.20
C SER A 699 15.16 -17.03 6.68
N PHE A 700 16.41 -16.83 7.12
CA PHE A 700 16.76 -16.37 8.46
C PHE A 700 17.53 -15.06 8.31
N SER A 701 17.24 -14.08 9.12
CA SER A 701 17.91 -12.79 9.05
C SER A 701 18.41 -12.31 10.41
N LEU A 702 19.51 -11.58 10.37
CA LEU A 702 20.06 -10.83 11.49
C LEU A 702 20.04 -9.35 11.12
N SER A 703 19.46 -8.53 11.99
CA SER A 703 19.44 -7.07 11.83
C SER A 703 20.09 -6.42 13.04
N VAL A 704 20.91 -5.41 12.79
CA VAL A 704 21.53 -4.56 13.81
C VAL A 704 21.20 -3.11 13.47
N THR A 705 20.58 -2.39 14.40
CA THR A 705 20.21 -0.99 14.24
C THR A 705 20.82 -0.17 15.37
N TRP A 706 21.56 0.88 15.02
CA TRP A 706 22.17 1.81 15.96
C TRP A 706 21.60 3.21 15.76
N ARG A 707 21.11 3.79 16.87
CA ARG A 707 20.58 5.16 16.95
C ARG A 707 21.56 6.03 17.72
N PHE A 708 21.88 7.21 17.20
CA PHE A 708 22.81 8.14 17.84
C PHE A 708 22.26 9.56 17.80
N GLY A 709 22.84 10.40 18.67
CA GLY A 709 22.42 11.78 18.82
C GLY A 709 21.10 11.95 19.58
N SER A 710 20.59 13.14 19.62
CA SER A 710 19.27 13.49 20.17
C SER A 710 18.79 14.81 19.56
N LEU A 711 17.52 14.87 19.20
CA LEU A 711 16.83 16.10 18.81
C LEU A 711 15.96 16.53 19.98
N LYS A 712 16.14 17.77 20.44
CA LYS A 712 15.29 18.39 21.44
C LYS A 712 14.43 19.43 20.74
N ALA A 713 13.09 19.26 20.78
CA ALA A 713 12.08 20.21 20.29
C ALA A 713 11.78 20.27 18.76
N ASN A 714 10.80 21.07 18.33
CA ASN A 714 9.98 20.91 17.13
C ASN A 714 10.22 21.89 16.01
N VAL A 715 9.97 21.43 14.77
CA VAL A 715 9.87 22.27 13.58
C VAL A 715 8.52 22.10 12.91
N LYS A 716 7.94 23.21 12.46
CA LYS A 716 6.75 23.26 11.62
C LYS A 716 7.07 22.73 10.24
N LYS A 717 6.15 22.01 9.63
CA LYS A 717 6.14 21.69 8.18
C LYS A 717 4.82 22.16 7.59
N THR A 718 4.82 22.39 6.25
CA THR A 718 3.59 22.68 5.52
C THR A 718 2.57 21.58 5.78
N GLU A 719 1.33 21.96 6.10
CA GLU A 719 0.26 21.01 6.45
C GLU A 719 -0.41 20.39 5.22
N HIS A 720 -0.10 20.87 4.01
CA HIS A 720 -0.60 20.38 2.74
C HIS A 720 0.51 20.31 1.71
N SER A 721 0.50 19.26 0.91
CA SER A 721 1.52 18.95 -0.07
C SER A 721 0.93 18.17 -1.24
N ILE A 722 1.54 18.27 -2.42
CA ILE A 722 1.12 17.57 -3.63
C ILE A 722 1.52 16.10 -3.58
N GLU A 723 0.61 15.25 -4.00
CA GLU A 723 0.90 13.87 -4.38
C GLU A 723 0.10 13.48 -5.62
N ASN A 724 0.70 12.67 -6.49
CA ASN A 724 0.03 12.00 -7.58
C ASN A 724 0.09 10.49 -7.36
N ASP A 725 -1.09 9.88 -7.32
CA ASP A 725 -1.24 8.45 -7.12
C ASP A 725 -1.36 7.69 -8.43
N ASP A 726 -1.76 8.38 -9.47
CA ASP A 726 -1.88 7.83 -10.79
C ASP A 726 -0.48 7.62 -11.40
N VAL A 727 0.16 6.54 -11.02
CA VAL A 727 1.44 6.12 -11.60
C VAL A 727 1.19 5.62 -13.01
N VAL A 728 1.58 6.43 -13.96
CA VAL A 728 1.66 6.02 -15.36
C VAL A 728 3.03 5.40 -15.60
N GLY A 729 3.07 4.16 -15.89
CA GLY A 729 4.29 3.44 -16.25
C GLY A 729 4.35 2.11 -15.52
N GLY A 730 3.92 1.15 -16.15
CA GLY A 730 4.08 -0.28 -16.24
C GLY A 730 4.75 -1.07 -15.12
N ILE A 731 4.70 -0.68 -13.86
CA ILE A 731 4.97 -1.61 -12.78
C ILE A 731 3.75 -1.65 -11.88
N THR A 732 2.85 -2.58 -12.18
CA THR A 732 1.81 -2.98 -11.25
C THR A 732 2.45 -3.30 -9.90
N LYS A 733 2.16 -2.50 -8.89
CA LYS A 733 2.32 -2.95 -7.50
C LYS A 733 1.47 -4.22 -7.36
N LYS A 734 2.12 -5.37 -7.29
CA LYS A 734 1.52 -6.58 -6.77
C LYS A 734 1.48 -6.54 -5.25
#